data_607fde975f320a0e665fd60ad6ada693
#
_entry.id   607fde975f320a0e665fd60ad6ada693
#
_cell.length_a   1.000
_cell.length_b   1.000
_cell.length_c   1.000
_cell.angle_alpha   90.00
_cell.angle_beta   90.00
_cell.angle_gamma   90.00
#
_symmetry.space_group_name_H-M   'P 1'
#
loop_
_entity.id
_entity.type
_entity.pdbx_description
1 polymer ?
#
loop_
_entity_poly.entity_id
_entity_poly.type
_entity_poly.pdbx_seq_one_letter_code
_entity_poly.pdbx_strand_id
1 'polypeptide(L)'
;MVKVDKRRLLAMGLCLTAFSGAALADSLDAQRQRYQQIKQAWDGNQMDVVAQLMPTLRDYPLYPYLEYRELTQDLSQAGFSEVNDFIKRHPTLPPAKSLVPRFVNELARREDWRTLLAFSAQPPKPMAARCNYYYAKWATGDQQAAWSGADELWLNGKTLPSACDRLFSVWRGAGKQTPLDILARMKLALKEGNSSLVSNLYGQLPADYQTMGNALVRLQNDPTTVEAFARSVGPTDFTRAATGIAFERLARQDVENARAMIPTLARLQKMSDDERLGLEEAVAWRLMGSDATYEQAQWRDQVILRSRSPSLLERRVRMALGNGDRQGVATWLARLPEESRNKDEWRYWRASQLMDEGKRAEGEEMLRNLMTERGFYPMVAAQKLNATYPVMVAVAAKPRTSLVDGPEVARVRELMYWNMDNLARSEWGSYVASRSRPEQEALARYAFEQKWADLSVQATIVGKLWDHLEERFPVAWPQEFRRATDDKGITTSYAMAIARQESAWNPKAQSPVGATGLMQVMPRTAQHTVQMYNIPGYVGPSQLFDPQTNITIGTSYLESVYQQFGRNRILSSAAYNAGPSRVNTWLGNSAGRIDPVAFIESIPFSETRGYVKNVLAYDAFYRYLTHRPAKVLTDAEWQRRY
;
A
#
# COMPACT_ATOMS: atom_id res chain seq x y z
N MET A 1 12.27 -72.90 -81.19
CA MET A 1 10.84 -72.78 -81.56
C MET A 1 10.14 -71.85 -80.59
N VAL A 2 9.47 -70.87 -81.11
CA VAL A 2 8.28 -70.19 -80.63
C VAL A 2 8.50 -69.12 -79.51
N LYS A 3 8.42 -68.02 -79.98
CA LYS A 3 7.56 -66.79 -80.15
C LYS A 3 7.64 -65.77 -78.97
N VAL A 4 8.12 -64.68 -79.40
CA VAL A 4 7.92 -63.28 -79.06
C VAL A 4 6.50 -62.94 -78.61
N ASP A 5 6.32 -62.17 -77.60
CA ASP A 5 5.35 -61.09 -77.70
C ASP A 5 5.81 -59.84 -76.93
N LYS A 6 5.59 -58.72 -77.61
CA LYS A 6 5.97 -57.36 -77.28
C LYS A 6 4.85 -56.67 -76.49
N ARG A 7 5.24 -55.64 -75.79
CA ARG A 7 4.47 -54.50 -75.31
C ARG A 7 4.01 -54.54 -73.91
N ARG A 8 4.76 -53.83 -73.07
CA ARG A 8 4.15 -52.96 -72.09
C ARG A 8 4.98 -51.67 -71.98
N LEU A 9 4.35 -50.61 -72.44
CA LEU A 9 4.80 -49.22 -72.24
C LEU A 9 4.91 -48.91 -70.78
N LEU A 10 6.05 -48.37 -70.41
CA LEU A 10 6.21 -47.65 -69.12
C LEU A 10 5.44 -46.34 -69.20
N ALA A 11 4.38 -46.20 -68.41
CA ALA A 11 3.84 -44.93 -68.04
C ALA A 11 4.57 -44.50 -66.77
N MET A 12 5.49 -43.56 -66.91
CA MET A 12 6.12 -42.84 -65.77
C MET A 12 5.07 -41.88 -65.20
N GLY A 13 4.36 -42.32 -64.18
CA GLY A 13 3.52 -41.47 -63.35
C GLY A 13 4.40 -40.63 -62.43
N LEU A 14 4.52 -39.31 -62.73
CA LEU A 14 5.00 -38.34 -61.74
C LEU A 14 4.01 -38.33 -60.57
N CYS A 15 4.34 -38.98 -59.47
CA CYS A 15 3.74 -38.65 -58.15
C CYS A 15 4.31 -37.32 -57.69
N LEU A 16 3.60 -36.25 -57.97
CA LEU A 16 3.72 -35.00 -57.23
C LEU A 16 3.21 -35.28 -55.80
N THR A 17 4.11 -35.69 -54.90
CA THR A 17 3.86 -35.58 -53.47
C THR A 17 3.82 -34.08 -53.14
N ALA A 18 2.62 -33.57 -53.04
CA ALA A 18 2.41 -32.31 -52.37
C ALA A 18 2.85 -32.52 -50.89
N PHE A 19 4.06 -32.07 -50.58
CA PHE A 19 4.43 -31.80 -49.19
C PHE A 19 3.57 -30.62 -48.76
N SER A 20 2.40 -30.90 -48.21
CA SER A 20 1.75 -29.99 -47.33
C SER A 20 2.68 -29.88 -46.11
N GLY A 21 3.54 -28.86 -46.14
CA GLY A 21 4.31 -28.46 -44.95
C GLY A 21 3.31 -28.05 -43.87
N ALA A 22 2.88 -29.01 -43.05
CA ALA A 22 2.38 -28.67 -41.74
C ALA A 22 3.55 -27.94 -41.06
N ALA A 23 3.44 -26.62 -40.95
CA ALA A 23 4.33 -25.86 -40.10
C ALA A 23 4.25 -26.50 -38.72
N LEU A 24 5.29 -27.20 -38.30
CA LEU A 24 5.42 -27.71 -36.96
C LEU A 24 5.27 -26.48 -36.05
N ALA A 25 4.26 -26.50 -35.21
CA ALA A 25 4.07 -25.45 -34.25
C ALA A 25 5.38 -25.25 -33.47
N ASP A 26 5.87 -24.03 -33.45
CA ASP A 26 7.10 -23.66 -32.77
C ASP A 26 6.95 -23.99 -31.29
N SER A 27 7.85 -24.80 -30.73
CA SER A 27 7.74 -25.22 -29.35
C SER A 27 7.98 -24.05 -28.40
N LEU A 28 7.31 -24.05 -27.26
CA LEU A 28 7.49 -23.00 -26.24
C LEU A 28 8.96 -22.91 -25.78
N ASP A 29 9.65 -24.05 -25.67
CA ASP A 29 11.06 -24.07 -25.27
C ASP A 29 11.96 -23.43 -26.34
N ALA A 30 11.68 -23.64 -27.61
CA ALA A 30 12.40 -22.97 -28.69
C ALA A 30 12.15 -21.45 -28.67
N GLN A 31 10.93 -21.02 -28.40
CA GLN A 31 10.59 -19.60 -28.22
C GLN A 31 11.33 -18.99 -27.02
N ARG A 32 11.40 -19.69 -25.89
CA ARG A 32 12.15 -19.27 -24.70
C ARG A 32 13.63 -19.09 -24.98
N GLN A 33 14.23 -20.00 -25.73
CA GLN A 33 15.65 -19.89 -26.14
C GLN A 33 15.87 -18.62 -26.95
N ARG A 34 15.04 -18.37 -27.96
CA ARG A 34 15.14 -17.15 -28.78
C ARG A 34 14.85 -15.88 -27.98
N TYR A 35 13.92 -15.94 -27.03
CA TYR A 35 13.65 -14.83 -26.12
C TYR A 35 14.88 -14.48 -25.26
N GLN A 36 15.59 -15.48 -24.76
CA GLN A 36 16.84 -15.26 -24.04
C GLN A 36 17.92 -14.67 -24.95
N GLN A 37 18.05 -15.17 -26.18
CA GLN A 37 19.00 -14.66 -27.17
C GLN A 37 18.73 -13.19 -27.51
N ILE A 38 17.46 -12.82 -27.75
CA ILE A 38 17.12 -11.43 -28.10
C ILE A 38 17.36 -10.48 -26.92
N LYS A 39 17.11 -10.92 -25.70
CA LYS A 39 17.44 -10.12 -24.50
C LYS A 39 18.94 -9.85 -24.40
N GLN A 40 19.76 -10.89 -24.56
CA GLN A 40 21.21 -10.77 -24.55
C GLN A 40 21.73 -9.86 -25.67
N ALA A 41 21.17 -10.02 -26.88
CA ALA A 41 21.53 -9.18 -28.01
C ALA A 41 21.18 -7.71 -27.77
N TRP A 42 20.01 -7.43 -27.19
CA TRP A 42 19.61 -6.07 -26.85
C TRP A 42 20.51 -5.45 -25.78
N ASP A 43 20.83 -6.22 -24.75
CA ASP A 43 21.70 -5.76 -23.67
C ASP A 43 23.15 -5.54 -24.17
N GLY A 44 23.58 -6.31 -25.16
CA GLY A 44 24.86 -6.17 -25.86
C GLY A 44 24.85 -5.16 -27.02
N ASN A 45 23.75 -4.43 -27.22
CA ASN A 45 23.56 -3.49 -28.34
C ASN A 45 23.76 -4.10 -29.73
N GLN A 46 23.45 -5.40 -29.86
CA GLN A 46 23.53 -6.12 -31.17
C GLN A 46 22.17 -6.01 -31.88
N MET A 47 21.88 -4.84 -32.43
CA MET A 47 20.56 -4.51 -32.97
C MET A 47 20.21 -5.24 -34.25
N ASP A 48 21.20 -5.69 -35.02
CA ASP A 48 21.02 -6.57 -36.20
C ASP A 48 20.46 -7.94 -35.79
N VAL A 49 20.98 -8.52 -34.69
CA VAL A 49 20.47 -9.77 -34.12
C VAL A 49 19.04 -9.59 -33.57
N VAL A 50 18.79 -8.47 -32.90
CA VAL A 50 17.44 -8.11 -32.44
C VAL A 50 16.46 -8.06 -33.59
N ALA A 51 16.79 -7.35 -34.67
CA ALA A 51 15.94 -7.23 -35.87
C ALA A 51 15.68 -8.58 -36.53
N GLN A 52 16.65 -9.49 -36.50
CA GLN A 52 16.51 -10.83 -37.06
C GLN A 52 15.60 -11.74 -36.19
N LEU A 53 15.72 -11.66 -34.89
CA LEU A 53 14.97 -12.53 -33.95
C LEU A 53 13.54 -12.04 -33.71
N MET A 54 13.29 -10.74 -33.73
CA MET A 54 12.01 -10.13 -33.40
C MET A 54 10.82 -10.75 -34.12
N PRO A 55 10.84 -10.91 -35.48
CA PRO A 55 9.72 -11.52 -36.21
C PRO A 55 9.42 -12.96 -35.81
N THR A 56 10.40 -13.70 -35.32
CA THR A 56 10.27 -15.12 -34.96
C THR A 56 9.57 -15.31 -33.62
N LEU A 57 9.36 -14.24 -32.84
CA LEU A 57 8.77 -14.26 -31.49
C LEU A 57 7.36 -13.67 -31.43
N ARG A 58 6.71 -13.42 -32.61
CA ARG A 58 5.36 -12.82 -32.64
C ARG A 58 4.31 -13.61 -31.88
N ASP A 59 4.43 -14.93 -31.88
CA ASP A 59 3.50 -15.82 -31.18
C ASP A 59 3.94 -16.17 -29.76
N TYR A 60 5.07 -15.64 -29.32
CA TYR A 60 5.56 -15.83 -27.96
C TYR A 60 4.77 -14.96 -26.97
N PRO A 61 4.31 -15.48 -25.82
CA PRO A 61 3.47 -14.72 -24.90
C PRO A 61 4.06 -13.39 -24.44
N LEU A 62 5.38 -13.27 -24.30
CA LEU A 62 6.05 -12.03 -23.88
C LEU A 62 6.43 -11.12 -25.04
N TYR A 63 6.00 -11.42 -26.27
CA TYR A 63 6.25 -10.54 -27.41
C TYR A 63 5.81 -9.09 -27.18
N PRO A 64 4.66 -8.79 -26.54
CA PRO A 64 4.28 -7.41 -26.22
C PRO A 64 5.31 -6.65 -25.38
N TYR A 65 6.05 -7.33 -24.53
CA TYR A 65 7.14 -6.71 -23.75
C TYR A 65 8.34 -6.36 -24.62
N LEU A 66 8.61 -7.16 -25.66
CA LEU A 66 9.64 -6.84 -26.66
C LEU A 66 9.22 -5.67 -27.54
N GLU A 67 7.96 -5.64 -27.99
CA GLU A 67 7.40 -4.51 -28.73
C GLU A 67 7.48 -3.21 -27.91
N TYR A 68 7.15 -3.29 -26.63
CA TYR A 68 7.25 -2.16 -25.72
C TYR A 68 8.69 -1.66 -25.61
N ARG A 69 9.65 -2.57 -25.48
CA ARG A 69 11.09 -2.22 -25.42
C ARG A 69 11.54 -1.54 -26.71
N GLU A 70 11.17 -2.09 -27.87
CA GLU A 70 11.48 -1.51 -29.18
C GLU A 70 10.87 -0.10 -29.33
N LEU A 71 9.59 0.02 -29.03
CA LEU A 71 8.85 1.28 -29.13
C LEU A 71 9.40 2.38 -28.20
N THR A 72 9.85 2.01 -27.01
CA THR A 72 10.34 2.93 -25.99
C THR A 72 11.85 3.12 -25.99
N GLN A 73 12.59 2.37 -26.80
CA GLN A 73 14.03 2.53 -26.95
C GLN A 73 14.38 3.93 -27.46
N ASP A 74 13.62 4.43 -28.42
CA ASP A 74 13.65 5.81 -28.86
C ASP A 74 12.22 6.32 -29.08
N LEU A 75 11.57 6.71 -28.00
CA LEU A 75 10.20 7.20 -28.05
C LEU A 75 10.06 8.48 -28.89
N SER A 76 11.18 9.21 -29.09
CA SER A 76 11.21 10.43 -29.91
C SER A 76 10.87 10.18 -31.39
N GLN A 77 11.08 8.95 -31.85
CA GLN A 77 10.78 8.54 -33.24
C GLN A 77 9.42 7.84 -33.37
N ALA A 78 8.77 7.49 -32.25
CA ALA A 78 7.52 6.75 -32.28
C ALA A 78 6.37 7.62 -32.80
N GLY A 79 5.58 7.07 -33.72
CA GLY A 79 4.39 7.72 -34.28
C GLY A 79 3.15 7.52 -33.42
N PHE A 80 2.19 8.45 -33.54
CA PHE A 80 0.90 8.36 -32.83
C PHE A 80 0.19 7.02 -33.12
N SER A 81 0.09 6.63 -34.40
CA SER A 81 -0.63 5.41 -34.78
C SER A 81 0.02 4.17 -34.17
N GLU A 82 1.33 4.10 -34.22
CA GLU A 82 2.12 2.99 -33.69
C GLU A 82 1.90 2.81 -32.16
N VAL A 83 2.01 3.91 -31.40
CA VAL A 83 1.80 3.89 -29.95
C VAL A 83 0.35 3.56 -29.59
N ASN A 84 -0.60 4.20 -30.28
CA ASN A 84 -2.02 4.01 -30.05
C ASN A 84 -2.48 2.58 -30.36
N ASP A 85 -1.98 2.00 -31.45
CA ASP A 85 -2.28 0.61 -31.81
C ASP A 85 -1.72 -0.38 -30.80
N PHE A 86 -0.52 -0.14 -30.30
CA PHE A 86 0.06 -0.95 -29.22
C PHE A 86 -0.82 -0.95 -27.96
N ILE A 87 -1.24 0.24 -27.51
CA ILE A 87 -2.09 0.38 -26.32
C ILE A 87 -3.45 -0.30 -26.52
N LYS A 88 -4.06 -0.15 -27.70
CA LYS A 88 -5.35 -0.78 -28.01
C LYS A 88 -5.30 -2.30 -28.10
N ARG A 89 -4.19 -2.85 -28.59
CA ARG A 89 -4.01 -4.31 -28.67
C ARG A 89 -3.78 -4.95 -27.30
N HIS A 90 -3.28 -4.18 -26.34
CA HIS A 90 -2.88 -4.68 -25.02
C HIS A 90 -3.51 -3.89 -23.87
N PRO A 91 -4.84 -3.88 -23.71
CA PRO A 91 -5.54 -3.01 -22.76
C PRO A 91 -5.26 -3.32 -21.28
N THR A 92 -4.85 -4.55 -20.97
CA THR A 92 -4.54 -4.98 -19.59
C THR A 92 -3.04 -5.00 -19.29
N LEU A 93 -2.21 -4.78 -20.30
CA LEU A 93 -0.76 -4.83 -20.16
C LEU A 93 -0.24 -3.61 -19.38
N PRO A 94 0.39 -3.78 -18.22
CA PRO A 94 0.86 -2.65 -17.41
C PRO A 94 1.80 -1.69 -18.16
N PRO A 95 2.79 -2.15 -18.96
CA PRO A 95 3.59 -1.25 -19.79
C PRO A 95 2.77 -0.40 -20.75
N ALA A 96 1.70 -0.94 -21.35
CA ALA A 96 0.83 -0.16 -22.24
C ALA A 96 0.13 0.98 -21.47
N LYS A 97 -0.31 0.73 -20.25
CA LYS A 97 -0.91 1.77 -19.40
C LYS A 97 0.10 2.85 -19.01
N SER A 98 1.33 2.48 -18.69
CA SER A 98 2.39 3.44 -18.33
C SER A 98 2.90 4.24 -19.52
N LEU A 99 2.72 3.73 -20.73
CA LEU A 99 3.12 4.41 -21.96
C LEU A 99 2.27 5.65 -22.24
N VAL A 100 1.01 5.68 -21.82
CA VAL A 100 0.12 6.84 -22.06
C VAL A 100 0.71 8.14 -21.51
N PRO A 101 1.03 8.29 -20.23
CA PRO A 101 1.62 9.53 -19.73
C PRO A 101 3.02 9.80 -20.32
N ARG A 102 3.82 8.77 -20.59
CA ARG A 102 5.13 8.93 -21.22
C ARG A 102 5.01 9.51 -22.62
N PHE A 103 4.07 9.03 -23.41
CA PHE A 103 3.86 9.53 -24.78
C PHE A 103 3.22 10.92 -24.79
N VAL A 104 2.33 11.22 -23.85
CA VAL A 104 1.84 12.60 -23.65
C VAL A 104 3.00 13.55 -23.42
N ASN A 105 3.94 13.19 -22.56
CA ASN A 105 5.12 14.01 -22.28
C ASN A 105 6.03 14.15 -23.52
N GLU A 106 6.17 13.08 -24.31
CA GLU A 106 6.93 13.13 -25.55
C GLU A 106 6.28 14.01 -26.61
N LEU A 107 4.97 13.93 -26.78
CA LEU A 107 4.23 14.82 -27.68
C LEU A 107 4.33 16.29 -27.24
N ALA A 108 4.33 16.54 -25.94
CA ALA A 108 4.58 17.87 -25.38
C ALA A 108 6.01 18.36 -25.68
N ARG A 109 7.01 17.48 -25.61
CA ARG A 109 8.39 17.80 -25.98
C ARG A 109 8.51 18.17 -27.46
N ARG A 110 7.75 17.50 -28.33
CA ARG A 110 7.66 17.82 -29.78
C ARG A 110 6.80 19.05 -30.08
N GLU A 111 6.13 19.59 -29.05
CA GLU A 111 5.14 20.67 -29.21
C GLU A 111 3.97 20.29 -30.16
N ASP A 112 3.67 19.01 -30.27
CA ASP A 112 2.55 18.50 -31.06
C ASP A 112 1.27 18.40 -30.21
N TRP A 113 0.71 19.57 -29.92
CA TRP A 113 -0.42 19.70 -29.01
C TRP A 113 -1.72 19.09 -29.53
N ARG A 114 -1.95 19.16 -30.83
CA ARG A 114 -3.14 18.54 -31.45
C ARG A 114 -3.13 17.03 -31.33
N THR A 115 -2.00 16.43 -31.67
CA THR A 115 -1.82 14.97 -31.54
C THR A 115 -1.91 14.54 -30.07
N LEU A 116 -1.37 15.32 -29.15
CA LEU A 116 -1.47 15.06 -27.71
C LEU A 116 -2.93 14.94 -27.28
N LEU A 117 -3.78 15.88 -27.65
CA LEU A 117 -5.20 15.87 -27.28
C LEU A 117 -5.98 14.78 -28.02
N ALA A 118 -5.59 14.42 -29.25
CA ALA A 118 -6.17 13.28 -29.95
C ALA A 118 -5.78 11.95 -29.29
N PHE A 119 -4.56 11.85 -28.80
CA PHE A 119 -4.06 10.66 -28.10
C PHE A 119 -4.65 10.51 -26.70
N SER A 120 -4.73 11.59 -25.93
CA SER A 120 -5.27 11.63 -24.57
C SER A 120 -6.50 12.50 -24.51
N ALA A 121 -7.68 11.90 -24.65
CA ALA A 121 -8.96 12.64 -24.63
C ALA A 121 -9.31 13.14 -23.22
N GLN A 122 -8.74 12.55 -22.19
CA GLN A 122 -8.91 12.92 -20.79
C GLN A 122 -7.56 13.30 -20.17
N PRO A 123 -7.56 14.17 -19.14
CA PRO A 123 -6.32 14.52 -18.48
C PRO A 123 -5.69 13.30 -17.78
N PRO A 124 -4.41 13.00 -18.04
CA PRO A 124 -3.71 11.92 -17.38
C PRO A 124 -3.60 12.15 -15.87
N LYS A 125 -3.44 11.08 -15.08
CA LYS A 125 -3.25 11.19 -13.62
C LYS A 125 -1.86 11.71 -13.23
N PRO A 126 -0.74 11.24 -13.83
CA PRO A 126 0.58 11.75 -13.47
C PRO A 126 0.71 13.25 -13.71
N MET A 127 1.28 13.94 -12.75
CA MET A 127 1.27 15.41 -12.68
C MET A 127 1.91 16.07 -13.90
N ALA A 128 3.09 15.60 -14.34
CA ALA A 128 3.77 16.18 -15.49
C ALA A 128 2.93 16.08 -16.78
N ALA A 129 2.37 14.90 -17.04
CA ALA A 129 1.51 14.68 -18.20
C ALA A 129 0.19 15.47 -18.08
N ARG A 130 -0.36 15.60 -16.88
CA ARG A 130 -1.55 16.40 -16.63
C ARG A 130 -1.33 17.88 -16.91
N CYS A 131 -0.21 18.42 -16.50
CA CYS A 131 0.18 19.79 -16.83
C CYS A 131 0.35 19.98 -18.34
N ASN A 132 1.00 19.05 -19.03
CA ASN A 132 1.16 19.07 -20.47
C ASN A 132 -0.18 19.01 -21.22
N TYR A 133 -1.11 18.22 -20.71
CA TYR A 133 -2.47 18.13 -21.25
C TYR A 133 -3.18 19.49 -21.21
N TYR A 134 -3.17 20.16 -20.08
CA TYR A 134 -3.82 21.48 -19.96
C TYR A 134 -3.09 22.57 -20.72
N TYR A 135 -1.77 22.50 -20.82
CA TYR A 135 -1.04 23.40 -21.72
C TYR A 135 -1.42 23.17 -23.18
N ALA A 136 -1.62 21.92 -23.60
CA ALA A 136 -2.10 21.59 -24.93
C ALA A 136 -3.50 22.19 -25.20
N LYS A 137 -4.38 22.20 -24.20
CA LYS A 137 -5.68 22.90 -24.28
C LYS A 137 -5.51 24.36 -24.58
N TRP A 138 -4.61 25.06 -23.88
CA TRP A 138 -4.28 26.44 -24.16
C TRP A 138 -3.71 26.62 -25.56
N ALA A 139 -2.74 25.83 -25.95
CA ALA A 139 -2.05 25.93 -27.23
C ALA A 139 -2.98 25.70 -28.43
N THR A 140 -4.06 24.96 -28.26
CA THR A 140 -5.07 24.69 -29.28
C THR A 140 -6.31 25.56 -29.21
N GLY A 141 -6.31 26.58 -28.32
CA GLY A 141 -7.36 27.60 -28.26
C GLY A 141 -8.44 27.35 -27.22
N ASP A 142 -8.43 26.23 -26.48
CA ASP A 142 -9.36 25.96 -25.37
C ASP A 142 -8.82 26.56 -24.07
N GLN A 143 -8.88 27.88 -23.97
CA GLN A 143 -8.38 28.62 -22.82
C GLN A 143 -9.15 28.32 -21.53
N GLN A 144 -10.47 28.09 -21.62
CA GLN A 144 -11.28 27.82 -20.45
C GLN A 144 -10.85 26.51 -19.76
N ALA A 145 -10.65 25.44 -20.53
CA ALA A 145 -10.14 24.18 -19.97
C ALA A 145 -8.73 24.35 -19.39
N ALA A 146 -7.86 25.10 -20.07
CA ALA A 146 -6.50 25.38 -19.58
C ALA A 146 -6.50 26.11 -18.23
N TRP A 147 -7.33 27.15 -18.09
CA TRP A 147 -7.41 27.92 -16.85
C TRP A 147 -8.03 27.13 -15.70
N SER A 148 -9.05 26.35 -15.98
CA SER A 148 -9.64 25.43 -15.01
C SER A 148 -8.61 24.41 -14.50
N GLY A 149 -7.83 23.83 -15.41
CA GLY A 149 -6.75 22.91 -15.06
C GLY A 149 -5.61 23.58 -14.28
N ALA A 150 -5.18 24.77 -14.68
CA ALA A 150 -4.15 25.52 -13.97
C ALA A 150 -4.58 25.84 -12.53
N ASP A 151 -5.82 26.27 -12.35
CA ASP A 151 -6.40 26.59 -11.04
C ASP A 151 -6.43 25.35 -10.12
N GLU A 152 -6.86 24.20 -10.64
CA GLU A 152 -6.85 22.93 -9.92
C GLU A 152 -5.43 22.49 -9.51
N LEU A 153 -4.48 22.53 -10.44
CA LEU A 153 -3.12 22.02 -10.22
C LEU A 153 -2.27 22.95 -9.37
N TRP A 154 -2.57 24.25 -9.39
CA TRP A 154 -1.86 25.23 -8.59
C TRP A 154 -2.04 25.02 -7.09
N LEU A 155 -3.23 24.59 -6.66
CA LEU A 155 -3.56 24.34 -5.26
C LEU A 155 -2.88 23.06 -4.74
N ASN A 156 -1.57 23.13 -4.61
CA ASN A 156 -0.71 22.04 -4.17
C ASN A 156 0.46 22.59 -3.36
N GLY A 157 0.66 22.04 -2.17
CA GLY A 157 1.75 22.44 -1.26
C GLY A 157 3.11 21.79 -1.55
N LYS A 158 3.15 20.90 -2.54
CA LYS A 158 4.39 20.23 -2.94
C LYS A 158 5.02 20.91 -4.14
N THR A 159 6.32 20.69 -4.32
CA THR A 159 7.02 21.10 -5.53
C THR A 159 6.48 20.29 -6.72
N LEU A 160 6.10 20.99 -7.78
CA LEU A 160 5.54 20.38 -8.97
C LEU A 160 6.63 20.13 -10.03
N PRO A 161 6.43 19.17 -10.96
CA PRO A 161 7.35 18.96 -12.08
C PRO A 161 7.53 20.23 -12.93
N SER A 162 8.69 20.38 -13.52
CA SER A 162 9.00 21.52 -14.43
C SER A 162 8.06 21.60 -15.65
N ALA A 163 7.46 20.48 -16.04
CA ALA A 163 6.44 20.46 -17.08
C ALA A 163 5.23 21.36 -16.79
N CYS A 164 4.97 21.67 -15.52
CA CYS A 164 3.88 22.55 -15.09
C CYS A 164 4.22 24.05 -15.29
N ASP A 165 5.49 24.39 -15.40
CA ASP A 165 5.93 25.79 -15.47
C ASP A 165 5.34 26.55 -16.65
N ARG A 166 5.27 25.90 -17.82
CA ARG A 166 4.67 26.51 -19.02
C ARG A 166 3.20 26.86 -18.82
N LEU A 167 2.44 25.95 -18.25
CA LEU A 167 1.01 26.15 -17.97
C LEU A 167 0.81 27.34 -17.03
N PHE A 168 1.54 27.38 -15.94
CA PHE A 168 1.43 28.47 -14.97
C PHE A 168 1.92 29.80 -15.53
N SER A 169 2.93 29.78 -16.41
CA SER A 169 3.43 30.98 -17.06
C SER A 169 2.38 31.62 -17.99
N VAL A 170 1.71 30.84 -18.82
CA VAL A 170 0.64 31.38 -19.69
C VAL A 170 -0.59 31.80 -18.91
N TRP A 171 -0.92 31.08 -17.84
CA TRP A 171 -2.00 31.42 -16.93
C TRP A 171 -1.76 32.78 -16.23
N ARG A 172 -0.56 32.96 -15.75
CA ARG A 172 -0.11 34.25 -15.15
C ARG A 172 -0.09 35.36 -16.19
N GLY A 173 0.48 35.12 -17.38
CA GLY A 173 0.57 36.07 -18.47
C GLY A 173 -0.80 36.53 -18.98
N ALA A 174 -1.82 35.70 -18.87
CA ALA A 174 -3.20 36.03 -19.20
C ALA A 174 -3.93 36.83 -18.08
N GLY A 175 -3.26 37.11 -16.97
CA GLY A 175 -3.84 37.82 -15.82
C GLY A 175 -4.86 36.99 -15.04
N LYS A 176 -4.85 35.68 -15.19
CA LYS A 176 -5.80 34.75 -14.53
C LYS A 176 -5.32 34.30 -13.16
N GLN A 177 -4.03 34.29 -12.91
CA GLN A 177 -3.48 34.05 -11.58
C GLN A 177 -3.57 35.35 -10.75
N THR A 178 -4.22 35.25 -9.60
CA THR A 178 -4.33 36.36 -8.65
C THR A 178 -3.27 36.25 -7.56
N PRO A 179 -2.94 37.38 -6.86
CA PRO A 179 -2.07 37.29 -5.68
C PRO A 179 -2.62 36.40 -4.59
N LEU A 180 -3.95 36.27 -4.48
CA LEU A 180 -4.60 35.36 -3.52
C LEU A 180 -4.33 33.89 -3.86
N ASP A 181 -4.21 33.56 -5.13
CA ASP A 181 -3.80 32.20 -5.55
C ASP A 181 -2.40 31.86 -5.06
N ILE A 182 -1.49 32.83 -5.15
CA ILE A 182 -0.11 32.65 -4.66
C ILE A 182 -0.10 32.46 -3.14
N LEU A 183 -0.84 33.26 -2.41
CA LEU A 183 -0.97 33.13 -0.95
C LEU A 183 -1.61 31.81 -0.55
N ALA A 184 -2.64 31.35 -1.27
CA ALA A 184 -3.30 30.08 -1.03
C ALA A 184 -2.31 28.90 -1.17
N ARG A 185 -1.48 28.91 -2.20
CA ARG A 185 -0.44 27.88 -2.37
C ARG A 185 0.66 27.99 -1.31
N MET A 186 1.07 29.21 -0.91
CA MET A 186 2.01 29.41 0.20
C MET A 186 1.49 28.77 1.49
N LYS A 187 0.21 28.93 1.78
CA LYS A 187 -0.43 28.29 2.96
C LYS A 187 -0.37 26.76 2.87
N LEU A 188 -0.63 26.18 1.72
CA LEU A 188 -0.50 24.74 1.50
C LEU A 188 0.94 24.26 1.64
N ALA A 189 1.90 25.03 1.12
CA ALA A 189 3.32 24.75 1.28
C ALA A 189 3.77 24.84 2.74
N LEU A 190 3.23 25.78 3.50
CA LEU A 190 3.43 25.90 4.95
C LEU A 190 2.95 24.62 5.67
N LYS A 191 1.79 24.11 5.31
CA LYS A 191 1.23 22.88 5.86
C LYS A 191 2.12 21.66 5.58
N GLU A 192 2.66 21.56 4.36
CA GLU A 192 3.59 20.49 3.95
C GLU A 192 5.00 20.67 4.54
N GLY A 193 5.32 21.81 5.13
CA GLY A 193 6.67 22.09 5.60
C GLY A 193 7.66 22.38 4.47
N ASN A 194 7.18 22.74 3.29
CA ASN A 194 8.00 23.00 2.10
C ASN A 194 8.54 24.43 2.08
N SER A 195 9.62 24.68 2.80
CA SER A 195 10.22 26.00 2.96
C SER A 195 10.72 26.61 1.64
N SER A 196 11.28 25.77 0.76
CA SER A 196 11.76 26.22 -0.55
C SER A 196 10.63 26.76 -1.41
N LEU A 197 9.48 26.08 -1.42
CA LEU A 197 8.31 26.52 -2.17
C LEU A 197 7.72 27.81 -1.58
N VAL A 198 7.64 27.91 -0.25
CA VAL A 198 7.17 29.15 0.42
C VAL A 198 8.02 30.34 0.00
N SER A 199 9.34 30.22 0.03
CA SER A 199 10.28 31.29 -0.37
C SER A 199 10.17 31.61 -1.85
N ASN A 200 10.04 30.63 -2.72
CA ASN A 200 9.87 30.84 -4.16
C ASN A 200 8.58 31.60 -4.48
N LEU A 201 7.48 31.19 -3.85
CA LEU A 201 6.17 31.83 -4.05
C LEU A 201 6.16 33.26 -3.50
N TYR A 202 6.85 33.54 -2.40
CA TYR A 202 7.02 34.88 -1.87
C TYR A 202 7.61 35.83 -2.92
N GLY A 203 8.63 35.36 -3.65
CA GLY A 203 9.24 36.15 -4.73
C GLY A 203 8.32 36.47 -5.90
N GLN A 204 7.18 35.79 -6.03
CA GLN A 204 6.18 36.01 -7.08
C GLN A 204 5.09 37.00 -6.67
N LEU A 205 5.01 37.37 -5.40
CA LEU A 205 3.98 38.29 -4.90
C LEU A 205 4.24 39.72 -5.35
N PRO A 206 3.18 40.46 -5.78
CA PRO A 206 3.28 41.91 -6.00
C PRO A 206 3.48 42.65 -4.68
N ALA A 207 3.96 43.93 -4.79
CA ALA A 207 4.35 44.74 -3.64
C ALA A 207 3.29 44.82 -2.53
N ASP A 208 2.03 44.95 -2.90
CA ASP A 208 0.91 45.10 -1.95
C ASP A 208 0.68 43.87 -1.07
N TYR A 209 1.18 42.69 -1.50
CA TYR A 209 1.01 41.43 -0.80
C TYR A 209 2.30 40.91 -0.13
N GLN A 210 3.40 41.63 -0.29
CA GLN A 210 4.70 41.17 0.24
C GLN A 210 4.75 41.17 1.77
N THR A 211 4.03 42.04 2.44
CA THR A 211 3.95 42.06 3.91
C THR A 211 3.35 40.75 4.43
N MET A 212 2.24 40.30 3.84
CA MET A 212 1.63 39.01 4.18
C MET A 212 2.54 37.84 3.81
N GLY A 213 3.12 37.89 2.62
CA GLY A 213 4.04 36.83 2.18
C GLY A 213 5.26 36.68 3.08
N ASN A 214 5.85 37.78 3.50
CA ASN A 214 6.97 37.77 4.43
C ASN A 214 6.57 37.23 5.81
N ALA A 215 5.37 37.54 6.28
CA ALA A 215 4.84 36.99 7.51
C ALA A 215 4.70 35.46 7.43
N LEU A 216 4.25 34.93 6.29
CA LEU A 216 4.16 33.47 6.06
C LEU A 216 5.54 32.81 6.00
N VAL A 217 6.53 33.44 5.38
CA VAL A 217 7.93 32.97 5.36
C VAL A 217 8.47 32.85 6.79
N ARG A 218 8.21 33.85 7.63
CA ARG A 218 8.63 33.80 9.04
C ARG A 218 7.97 32.65 9.79
N LEU A 219 6.67 32.44 9.60
CA LEU A 219 5.97 31.30 10.20
C LEU A 219 6.57 29.96 9.78
N GLN A 220 6.94 29.83 8.51
CA GLN A 220 7.58 28.63 8.00
C GLN A 220 8.93 28.36 8.65
N ASN A 221 9.73 29.40 8.82
CA ASN A 221 11.07 29.28 9.37
C ASN A 221 11.07 29.08 10.89
N ASP A 222 10.12 29.72 11.59
CA ASP A 222 10.02 29.64 13.04
C ASP A 222 8.56 29.69 13.50
N PRO A 223 7.95 28.55 13.88
CA PRO A 223 6.56 28.51 14.34
C PRO A 223 6.33 29.21 15.69
N THR A 224 7.39 29.53 16.45
CA THR A 224 7.25 30.33 17.69
C THR A 224 6.80 31.75 17.41
N THR A 225 6.92 32.23 16.17
CA THR A 225 6.47 33.56 15.73
C THR A 225 4.96 33.65 15.47
N VAL A 226 4.21 32.59 15.76
CA VAL A 226 2.76 32.52 15.46
C VAL A 226 1.96 33.62 16.19
N GLU A 227 2.33 34.00 17.41
CA GLU A 227 1.68 35.09 18.14
C GLU A 227 1.93 36.44 17.46
N ALA A 228 3.18 36.72 17.09
CA ALA A 228 3.54 37.94 16.35
C ALA A 228 2.81 38.02 15.00
N PHE A 229 2.69 36.89 14.29
CA PHE A 229 1.89 36.78 13.08
C PHE A 229 0.42 37.13 13.35
N ALA A 230 -0.21 36.47 14.31
CA ALA A 230 -1.62 36.68 14.64
C ALA A 230 -1.91 38.15 15.06
N ARG A 231 -0.94 38.80 15.66
CA ARG A 231 -1.03 40.21 16.09
C ARG A 231 -0.85 41.19 14.92
N SER A 232 -0.01 40.85 13.96
CA SER A 232 0.35 41.73 12.84
C SER A 232 -0.64 41.67 11.66
N VAL A 233 -1.45 40.64 11.56
CA VAL A 233 -2.40 40.44 10.47
C VAL A 233 -3.84 40.56 10.95
N GLY A 234 -4.72 41.11 10.12
CA GLY A 234 -6.16 41.13 10.42
C GLY A 234 -6.78 39.73 10.42
N PRO A 235 -7.81 39.50 11.26
CA PRO A 235 -8.48 38.19 11.31
C PRO A 235 -9.30 37.93 10.05
N THR A 236 -8.92 36.91 9.30
CA THR A 236 -9.62 36.41 8.12
C THR A 236 -9.62 34.86 8.17
N ASP A 237 -10.42 34.24 7.35
CA ASP A 237 -10.38 32.76 7.24
C ASP A 237 -8.98 32.26 6.87
N PHE A 238 -8.30 32.97 5.98
CA PHE A 238 -6.94 32.68 5.58
C PHE A 238 -5.94 32.80 6.74
N THR A 239 -5.96 33.90 7.49
CA THR A 239 -5.01 34.12 8.60
C THR A 239 -5.29 33.19 9.78
N ARG A 240 -6.55 32.85 10.05
CA ARG A 240 -6.91 31.84 11.05
C ARG A 240 -6.38 30.46 10.66
N ALA A 241 -6.53 30.08 9.39
CA ALA A 241 -6.01 28.80 8.89
C ALA A 241 -4.47 28.73 8.96
N ALA A 242 -3.78 29.79 8.55
CA ALA A 242 -2.32 29.89 8.65
C ALA A 242 -1.83 29.81 10.10
N THR A 243 -2.53 30.50 11.01
CA THR A 243 -2.28 30.45 12.45
C THR A 243 -2.40 29.02 12.99
N GLY A 244 -3.47 28.32 12.63
CA GLY A 244 -3.68 26.91 13.02
C GLY A 244 -2.58 25.98 12.53
N ILE A 245 -2.14 26.13 11.29
CA ILE A 245 -1.05 25.32 10.71
C ILE A 245 0.26 25.53 11.47
N ALA A 246 0.65 26.78 11.73
CA ALA A 246 1.85 27.10 12.49
C ALA A 246 1.74 26.63 13.94
N PHE A 247 0.58 26.77 14.54
CA PHE A 247 0.29 26.33 15.91
C PHE A 247 0.48 24.83 16.10
N GLU A 248 0.02 24.01 15.17
CA GLU A 248 0.24 22.55 15.23
C GLU A 248 1.72 22.18 15.23
N ARG A 249 2.53 22.91 14.47
CA ARG A 249 3.99 22.73 14.46
C ARG A 249 4.61 23.14 15.80
N LEU A 250 4.16 24.25 16.35
CA LEU A 250 4.60 24.69 17.68
C LEU A 250 4.22 23.68 18.76
N ALA A 251 3.00 23.15 18.73
CA ALA A 251 2.55 22.14 19.69
C ALA A 251 3.41 20.88 19.67
N ARG A 252 3.97 20.53 18.52
CA ARG A 252 4.93 19.41 18.39
C ARG A 252 6.29 19.72 19.00
N GLN A 253 6.73 20.96 18.94
CA GLN A 253 8.04 21.38 19.43
C GLN A 253 8.02 21.77 20.89
N ASP A 254 6.99 22.47 21.33
CA ASP A 254 6.85 22.99 22.68
C ASP A 254 5.37 23.06 23.10
N VAL A 255 4.91 21.99 23.71
CA VAL A 255 3.50 21.77 24.08
C VAL A 255 3.00 22.86 25.04
N GLU A 256 3.80 23.23 26.05
CA GLU A 256 3.39 24.21 27.07
C GLU A 256 3.35 25.64 26.52
N ASN A 257 4.30 26.02 25.68
CA ASN A 257 4.27 27.31 25.01
C ASN A 257 3.05 27.41 24.10
N ALA A 258 2.74 26.36 23.33
CA ALA A 258 1.54 26.30 22.51
C ALA A 258 0.27 26.44 23.36
N ARG A 259 0.14 25.66 24.42
CA ARG A 259 -1.02 25.70 25.33
C ARG A 259 -1.24 27.11 25.88
N ALA A 260 -0.19 27.76 26.35
CA ALA A 260 -0.24 29.11 26.90
C ALA A 260 -0.71 30.17 25.88
N MET A 261 -0.43 29.97 24.59
CA MET A 261 -0.80 30.90 23.53
C MET A 261 -2.28 30.84 23.11
N ILE A 262 -3.00 29.75 23.39
CA ILE A 262 -4.35 29.52 22.86
C ILE A 262 -5.30 30.71 23.11
N PRO A 263 -5.46 31.23 24.34
CA PRO A 263 -6.37 32.33 24.58
C PRO A 263 -6.03 33.59 23.77
N THR A 264 -4.75 33.91 23.67
CA THR A 264 -4.25 35.08 22.93
C THR A 264 -4.50 34.95 21.43
N LEU A 265 -4.17 33.80 20.84
CA LEU A 265 -4.39 33.54 19.42
C LEU A 265 -5.89 33.57 19.06
N ALA A 266 -6.73 32.94 19.90
CA ALA A 266 -8.17 32.93 19.69
C ALA A 266 -8.76 34.35 19.72
N ARG A 267 -8.30 35.17 20.62
CA ARG A 267 -8.72 36.57 20.73
C ARG A 267 -8.22 37.41 19.55
N LEU A 268 -6.94 37.34 19.21
CA LEU A 268 -6.33 38.14 18.12
C LEU A 268 -6.94 37.79 16.76
N GLN A 269 -7.23 36.54 16.52
CA GLN A 269 -7.79 36.06 15.25
C GLN A 269 -9.32 35.95 15.27
N LYS A 270 -9.99 36.37 16.35
CA LYS A 270 -11.45 36.24 16.51
C LYS A 270 -11.97 34.87 16.16
N MET A 271 -11.31 33.86 16.70
CA MET A 271 -11.67 32.46 16.45
C MET A 271 -13.01 32.11 17.05
N SER A 272 -13.80 31.30 16.35
CA SER A 272 -14.99 30.64 16.90
C SER A 272 -14.59 29.64 18.01
N ASP A 273 -15.60 29.18 18.77
CA ASP A 273 -15.38 28.15 19.77
C ASP A 273 -14.83 26.85 19.15
N ASP A 274 -15.30 26.48 17.96
CA ASP A 274 -14.81 25.31 17.22
C ASP A 274 -13.37 25.48 16.74
N GLU A 275 -13.02 26.66 16.23
CA GLU A 275 -11.65 26.96 15.81
C GLU A 275 -10.67 26.97 17.00
N ARG A 276 -11.10 27.56 18.11
CA ARG A 276 -10.33 27.50 19.37
C ARG A 276 -10.19 26.07 19.87
N LEU A 277 -11.25 25.27 19.83
CA LEU A 277 -11.22 23.87 20.21
C LEU A 277 -10.22 23.09 19.35
N GLY A 278 -10.10 23.39 18.06
CA GLY A 278 -9.10 22.80 17.18
C GLY A 278 -7.66 23.01 17.67
N LEU A 279 -7.32 24.20 18.18
CA LEU A 279 -6.03 24.47 18.80
C LEU A 279 -5.84 23.64 20.08
N GLU A 280 -6.86 23.59 20.92
CA GLU A 280 -6.85 22.82 22.17
C GLU A 280 -6.69 21.32 21.88
N GLU A 281 -7.36 20.79 20.87
CA GLU A 281 -7.25 19.40 20.44
C GLU A 281 -5.82 19.04 19.96
N ALA A 282 -5.15 19.94 19.26
CA ALA A 282 -3.76 19.76 18.82
C ALA A 282 -2.81 19.60 20.01
N VAL A 283 -3.02 20.37 21.07
CA VAL A 283 -2.26 20.23 22.32
C VAL A 283 -2.64 18.95 23.08
N ALA A 284 -3.94 18.67 23.21
CA ALA A 284 -4.43 17.48 23.89
C ALA A 284 -3.87 16.20 23.25
N TRP A 285 -3.75 16.16 21.92
CA TRP A 285 -3.11 15.05 21.21
C TRP A 285 -1.66 14.81 21.66
N ARG A 286 -0.92 15.85 21.98
CA ARG A 286 0.47 15.76 22.45
C ARG A 286 0.61 15.38 23.91
N LEU A 287 -0.45 15.53 24.70
CA LEU A 287 -0.47 15.21 26.13
C LEU A 287 -0.96 13.78 26.44
N MET A 288 -0.95 12.88 25.46
CA MET A 288 -1.35 11.48 25.63
C MET A 288 -0.23 10.57 26.17
N GLY A 289 0.97 11.08 26.36
CA GLY A 289 2.10 10.32 26.87
C GLY A 289 2.04 10.14 28.39
N SER A 290 2.81 9.18 28.89
CA SER A 290 2.95 8.90 30.32
C SER A 290 3.72 9.99 31.09
N ASP A 291 4.36 10.90 30.37
CA ASP A 291 5.12 12.04 30.88
C ASP A 291 4.25 13.27 31.18
N ALA A 292 2.98 13.25 30.80
CA ALA A 292 2.05 14.35 31.12
C ALA A 292 1.86 14.46 32.64
N THR A 293 1.98 15.68 33.15
CA THR A 293 1.69 15.98 34.56
C THR A 293 0.21 15.78 34.87
N TYR A 294 -0.14 15.68 36.15
CA TYR A 294 -1.53 15.56 36.56
C TYR A 294 -2.39 16.74 36.06
N GLU A 295 -1.89 17.96 36.17
CA GLU A 295 -2.57 19.15 35.64
C GLU A 295 -2.77 19.11 34.15
N GLN A 296 -1.73 18.72 33.41
CA GLN A 296 -1.81 18.55 31.95
C GLN A 296 -2.84 17.49 31.57
N ALA A 297 -2.87 16.36 32.27
CA ALA A 297 -3.84 15.29 32.04
C ALA A 297 -5.28 15.75 32.31
N GLN A 298 -5.51 16.51 33.36
CA GLN A 298 -6.83 17.08 33.65
C GLN A 298 -7.27 18.06 32.58
N TRP A 299 -6.40 18.97 32.18
CA TRP A 299 -6.69 19.93 31.12
C TRP A 299 -6.99 19.20 29.80
N ARG A 300 -6.17 18.24 29.42
CA ARG A 300 -6.37 17.38 28.24
C ARG A 300 -7.76 16.74 28.24
N ASP A 301 -8.15 16.12 29.35
CA ASP A 301 -9.44 15.42 29.45
C ASP A 301 -10.62 16.40 29.37
N GLN A 302 -10.50 17.60 29.90
CA GLN A 302 -11.52 18.65 29.73
C GLN A 302 -11.68 19.06 28.26
N VAL A 303 -10.60 19.11 27.49
CA VAL A 303 -10.66 19.35 26.05
C VAL A 303 -11.37 18.19 25.35
N ILE A 304 -10.96 16.95 25.64
CA ILE A 304 -11.52 15.77 24.98
C ILE A 304 -13.01 15.61 25.26
N LEU A 305 -13.47 16.02 26.44
CA LEU A 305 -14.90 16.01 26.79
C LEU A 305 -15.75 16.89 25.87
N ARG A 306 -15.16 17.93 25.29
CA ARG A 306 -15.82 18.84 24.32
C ARG A 306 -15.57 18.43 22.88
N SER A 307 -14.64 17.52 22.63
CA SER A 307 -14.24 17.10 21.28
C SER A 307 -15.26 16.15 20.65
N ARG A 308 -15.37 16.21 19.32
CA ARG A 308 -16.07 15.24 18.48
C ARG A 308 -15.12 14.50 17.53
N SER A 309 -13.81 14.67 17.72
CA SER A 309 -12.79 14.03 16.89
C SER A 309 -12.74 12.52 17.14
N PRO A 310 -13.09 11.68 16.16
CA PRO A 310 -13.00 10.23 16.34
C PRO A 310 -11.60 9.76 16.73
N SER A 311 -10.58 10.27 16.08
CA SER A 311 -9.19 9.88 16.32
C SER A 311 -8.72 10.25 17.73
N LEU A 312 -9.07 11.43 18.22
CA LEU A 312 -8.70 11.87 19.55
C LEU A 312 -9.41 11.07 20.64
N LEU A 313 -10.73 10.84 20.49
CA LEU A 313 -11.54 10.06 21.42
C LEU A 313 -11.10 8.59 21.44
N GLU A 314 -10.88 7.99 20.30
CA GLU A 314 -10.37 6.60 20.22
C GLU A 314 -8.99 6.46 20.88
N ARG A 315 -8.10 7.41 20.66
CA ARG A 315 -6.78 7.43 21.30
C ARG A 315 -6.91 7.53 22.82
N ARG A 316 -7.86 8.31 23.31
CA ARG A 316 -8.11 8.43 24.75
C ARG A 316 -8.64 7.12 25.35
N VAL A 317 -9.51 6.40 24.64
CA VAL A 317 -9.95 5.05 25.07
C VAL A 317 -8.74 4.10 25.14
N ARG A 318 -7.89 4.10 24.10
CA ARG A 318 -6.68 3.26 24.10
C ARG A 318 -5.76 3.57 25.26
N MET A 319 -5.64 4.83 25.61
CA MET A 319 -4.86 5.25 26.76
C MET A 319 -5.44 4.70 28.08
N ALA A 320 -6.75 4.79 28.27
CA ALA A 320 -7.41 4.22 29.45
C ALA A 320 -7.24 2.70 29.53
N LEU A 321 -7.34 1.99 28.38
CA LEU A 321 -7.07 0.55 28.29
C LEU A 321 -5.64 0.22 28.73
N GLY A 322 -4.66 0.94 28.19
CA GLY A 322 -3.25 0.73 28.50
C GLY A 322 -2.88 1.00 29.95
N ASN A 323 -3.60 1.89 30.61
CA ASN A 323 -3.43 2.22 32.03
C ASN A 323 -4.21 1.30 32.97
N GLY A 324 -5.05 0.42 32.47
CA GLY A 324 -5.94 -0.40 33.27
C GLY A 324 -7.04 0.41 33.99
N ASP A 325 -7.37 1.58 33.46
CA ASP A 325 -8.37 2.50 34.01
C ASP A 325 -9.78 2.10 33.52
N ARG A 326 -10.42 1.20 34.23
CA ARG A 326 -11.76 0.69 33.88
C ARG A 326 -12.82 1.78 33.83
N GLN A 327 -12.79 2.74 34.73
CA GLN A 327 -13.74 3.83 34.77
C GLN A 327 -13.51 4.79 33.61
N GLY A 328 -12.25 5.07 33.28
CA GLY A 328 -11.89 5.85 32.08
C GLY A 328 -12.35 5.19 30.80
N VAL A 329 -12.17 3.88 30.66
CA VAL A 329 -12.67 3.12 29.51
C VAL A 329 -14.19 3.31 29.36
N ALA A 330 -14.96 3.15 30.43
CA ALA A 330 -16.41 3.37 30.43
C ALA A 330 -16.78 4.79 30.00
N THR A 331 -16.12 5.79 30.58
CA THR A 331 -16.36 7.21 30.29
C THR A 331 -16.12 7.54 28.81
N TRP A 332 -14.98 7.12 28.29
CA TRP A 332 -14.57 7.50 26.92
C TRP A 332 -15.24 6.68 25.83
N LEU A 333 -15.55 5.40 26.08
CA LEU A 333 -16.37 4.60 25.17
C LEU A 333 -17.76 5.21 24.94
N ALA A 334 -18.38 5.71 26.00
CA ALA A 334 -19.69 6.34 25.94
C ALA A 334 -19.71 7.61 25.07
N ARG A 335 -18.54 8.23 24.86
CA ARG A 335 -18.39 9.46 24.08
C ARG A 335 -17.97 9.26 22.64
N LEU A 336 -17.64 8.03 22.24
CA LEU A 336 -17.27 7.73 20.87
C LEU A 336 -18.39 8.09 19.91
N PRO A 337 -18.08 8.73 18.76
CA PRO A 337 -19.08 8.99 17.73
C PRO A 337 -19.56 7.69 17.10
N GLU A 338 -20.71 7.73 16.44
CA GLU A 338 -21.35 6.56 15.85
C GLU A 338 -20.44 5.79 14.90
N GLU A 339 -19.67 6.49 14.06
CA GLU A 339 -18.72 5.87 13.14
C GLU A 339 -17.65 5.03 13.85
N SER A 340 -17.20 5.47 15.02
CA SER A 340 -16.25 4.71 15.84
C SER A 340 -16.92 3.52 16.52
N ARG A 341 -18.13 3.69 17.07
CA ARG A 341 -18.85 2.64 17.81
C ARG A 341 -19.12 1.38 16.97
N ASN A 342 -19.19 1.52 15.65
CA ASN A 342 -19.41 0.40 14.73
C ASN A 342 -18.15 -0.39 14.38
N LYS A 343 -16.97 0.07 14.79
CA LYS A 343 -15.72 -0.67 14.60
C LYS A 343 -15.64 -1.86 15.55
N ASP A 344 -15.01 -2.94 15.09
CA ASP A 344 -14.89 -4.21 15.81
C ASP A 344 -14.32 -4.04 17.21
N GLU A 345 -13.23 -3.28 17.35
CA GLU A 345 -12.56 -3.02 18.62
C GLU A 345 -13.50 -2.37 19.62
N TRP A 346 -14.28 -1.38 19.21
CA TRP A 346 -15.15 -0.65 20.15
C TRP A 346 -16.43 -1.42 20.44
N ARG A 347 -16.91 -2.24 19.54
CA ARG A 347 -18.01 -3.19 19.78
C ARG A 347 -17.60 -4.22 20.85
N TYR A 348 -16.40 -4.78 20.71
CA TYR A 348 -15.85 -5.71 21.71
C TYR A 348 -15.72 -5.08 23.10
N TRP A 349 -15.10 -3.89 23.17
CA TRP A 349 -14.89 -3.22 24.46
C TRP A 349 -16.20 -2.75 25.08
N ARG A 350 -17.16 -2.32 24.27
CA ARG A 350 -18.50 -1.99 24.78
C ARG A 350 -19.20 -3.21 25.35
N ALA A 351 -19.14 -4.35 24.68
CA ALA A 351 -19.67 -5.62 25.18
C ALA A 351 -19.01 -6.03 26.49
N SER A 352 -17.68 -5.94 26.57
CA SER A 352 -16.93 -6.26 27.79
C SER A 352 -17.32 -5.35 28.95
N GLN A 353 -17.50 -4.06 28.71
CA GLN A 353 -17.94 -3.11 29.72
C GLN A 353 -19.35 -3.43 30.24
N LEU A 354 -20.30 -3.76 29.36
CA LEU A 354 -21.64 -4.16 29.77
C LEU A 354 -21.63 -5.38 30.68
N MET A 355 -20.75 -6.35 30.42
CA MET A 355 -20.59 -7.53 31.27
C MET A 355 -20.02 -7.15 32.65
N ASP A 356 -19.08 -6.23 32.69
CA ASP A 356 -18.49 -5.72 33.95
C ASP A 356 -19.50 -4.90 34.77
N GLU A 357 -20.44 -4.24 34.11
CA GLU A 357 -21.54 -3.50 34.76
C GLU A 357 -22.71 -4.40 35.23
N GLY A 358 -22.57 -5.71 35.08
CA GLY A 358 -23.62 -6.67 35.43
C GLY A 358 -24.70 -6.90 34.36
N LYS A 359 -24.61 -6.23 33.22
CA LYS A 359 -25.47 -6.42 32.05
C LYS A 359 -24.96 -7.54 31.14
N ARG A 360 -24.74 -8.69 31.76
CA ARG A 360 -24.07 -9.82 31.12
C ARG A 360 -24.78 -10.28 29.84
N ALA A 361 -26.11 -10.41 29.87
CA ALA A 361 -26.88 -10.89 28.72
C ALA A 361 -26.71 -9.98 27.49
N GLU A 362 -26.76 -8.65 27.68
CA GLU A 362 -26.57 -7.67 26.59
C GLU A 362 -25.14 -7.76 26.02
N GLY A 363 -24.14 -7.83 26.90
CA GLY A 363 -22.75 -7.94 26.47
C GLY A 363 -22.47 -9.23 25.69
N GLU A 364 -22.99 -10.35 26.16
CA GLU A 364 -22.85 -11.64 25.45
C GLU A 364 -23.57 -11.65 24.11
N GLU A 365 -24.72 -10.99 23.99
CA GLU A 365 -25.42 -10.85 22.71
C GLU A 365 -24.59 -10.03 21.70
N MET A 366 -23.99 -8.93 22.14
CA MET A 366 -23.09 -8.14 21.29
C MET A 366 -21.89 -8.98 20.84
N LEU A 367 -21.30 -9.78 21.71
CA LEU A 367 -20.19 -10.67 21.35
C LEU A 367 -20.64 -11.77 20.37
N ARG A 368 -21.82 -12.35 20.55
CA ARG A 368 -22.39 -13.34 19.61
C ARG A 368 -22.57 -12.75 18.20
N ASN A 369 -23.04 -11.52 18.12
CA ASN A 369 -23.17 -10.82 16.83
C ASN A 369 -21.79 -10.54 16.22
N LEU A 370 -20.84 -10.07 17.02
CA LEU A 370 -19.49 -9.77 16.56
C LEU A 370 -18.74 -11.02 16.05
N MET A 371 -18.87 -12.16 16.74
CA MET A 371 -18.17 -13.38 16.37
C MET A 371 -18.59 -13.97 15.03
N THR A 372 -19.70 -13.53 14.46
CA THR A 372 -20.14 -13.96 13.11
C THR A 372 -19.37 -13.24 11.99
N GLU A 373 -18.60 -12.25 12.31
CA GLU A 373 -17.80 -11.49 11.36
C GLU A 373 -16.38 -12.06 11.23
N ARG A 374 -15.57 -11.46 10.37
CA ARG A 374 -14.22 -11.96 10.09
C ARG A 374 -13.18 -11.06 10.72
N GLY A 375 -12.18 -11.67 11.33
CA GLY A 375 -11.00 -10.97 11.82
C GLY A 375 -10.69 -11.23 13.29
N PHE A 376 -9.74 -10.47 13.81
CA PHE A 376 -9.21 -10.65 15.16
C PHE A 376 -10.26 -10.48 16.26
N TYR A 377 -10.97 -9.36 16.29
CA TYR A 377 -11.97 -9.14 17.35
C TYR A 377 -13.16 -10.09 17.29
N PRO A 378 -13.69 -10.48 16.14
CA PRO A 378 -14.64 -11.58 16.05
C PRO A 378 -14.13 -12.90 16.67
N MET A 379 -12.87 -13.25 16.42
CA MET A 379 -12.25 -14.43 17.03
C MET A 379 -12.09 -14.30 18.54
N VAL A 380 -11.71 -13.13 19.04
CA VAL A 380 -11.62 -12.82 20.46
C VAL A 380 -12.98 -12.88 21.12
N ALA A 381 -14.03 -12.38 20.46
CA ALA A 381 -15.40 -12.47 20.95
C ALA A 381 -15.83 -13.93 21.15
N ALA A 382 -15.54 -14.81 20.19
CA ALA A 382 -15.78 -16.24 20.33
C ALA A 382 -15.02 -16.84 21.52
N GLN A 383 -13.75 -16.49 21.67
CA GLN A 383 -12.93 -16.98 22.80
C GLN A 383 -13.48 -16.50 24.14
N LYS A 384 -13.89 -15.24 24.26
CA LYS A 384 -14.49 -14.69 25.48
C LYS A 384 -15.81 -15.38 25.85
N LEU A 385 -16.58 -15.79 24.85
CA LEU A 385 -17.82 -16.58 25.04
C LEU A 385 -17.55 -18.06 25.30
N ASN A 386 -16.30 -18.50 25.25
CA ASN A 386 -15.94 -19.92 25.22
C ASN A 386 -16.67 -20.71 24.12
N ALA A 387 -16.85 -20.06 22.96
CA ALA A 387 -17.51 -20.60 21.79
C ALA A 387 -16.50 -20.88 20.67
N THR A 388 -16.85 -21.77 19.75
CA THR A 388 -16.06 -22.01 18.56
C THR A 388 -16.31 -20.88 17.54
N TYR A 389 -15.23 -20.27 17.05
CA TYR A 389 -15.33 -19.27 15.99
C TYR A 389 -15.82 -19.89 14.69
N PRO A 390 -16.94 -19.38 14.10
CA PRO A 390 -17.48 -19.93 12.86
C PRO A 390 -16.66 -19.45 11.66
N VAL A 391 -15.80 -20.30 11.12
CA VAL A 391 -15.01 -19.96 9.95
C VAL A 391 -15.86 -20.10 8.68
N MET A 392 -15.98 -19.00 7.93
CA MET A 392 -16.67 -18.99 6.64
C MET A 392 -15.66 -19.27 5.53
N VAL A 393 -15.97 -20.25 4.68
CA VAL A 393 -15.16 -20.63 3.53
C VAL A 393 -16.05 -20.62 2.29
N ALA A 394 -15.85 -19.62 1.42
CA ALA A 394 -16.48 -19.58 0.11
C ALA A 394 -15.74 -20.51 -0.86
N VAL A 395 -16.48 -21.15 -1.74
CA VAL A 395 -15.95 -22.01 -2.79
C VAL A 395 -16.16 -21.35 -4.14
N ALA A 396 -15.06 -21.18 -4.88
CA ALA A 396 -15.11 -20.63 -6.23
C ALA A 396 -15.49 -21.71 -7.26
N ALA A 397 -16.21 -21.30 -8.28
CA ALA A 397 -16.44 -22.12 -9.46
C ALA A 397 -15.12 -22.32 -10.24
N LYS A 398 -15.01 -23.44 -10.95
CA LYS A 398 -13.88 -23.66 -11.85
C LYS A 398 -13.89 -22.61 -12.97
N PRO A 399 -12.71 -22.07 -13.35
CA PRO A 399 -12.63 -21.10 -14.43
C PRO A 399 -13.02 -21.73 -15.77
N ARG A 400 -13.68 -20.93 -16.60
CA ARG A 400 -13.89 -21.29 -18.02
C ARG A 400 -12.54 -21.30 -18.72
N THR A 401 -12.35 -22.21 -19.67
CA THR A 401 -11.14 -22.32 -20.49
C THR A 401 -10.74 -20.98 -21.12
N SER A 402 -11.71 -20.25 -21.68
CA SER A 402 -11.48 -18.94 -22.29
C SER A 402 -10.92 -17.88 -21.34
N LEU A 403 -11.13 -18.03 -20.03
CA LEU A 403 -10.61 -17.12 -19.01
C LEU A 403 -9.11 -17.31 -18.74
N VAL A 404 -8.64 -18.57 -18.83
CA VAL A 404 -7.29 -18.96 -18.39
C VAL A 404 -6.35 -19.34 -19.55
N ASP A 405 -6.87 -19.61 -20.74
CA ASP A 405 -6.08 -19.93 -21.94
C ASP A 405 -5.81 -18.70 -22.83
N GLY A 406 -6.20 -17.52 -22.38
CA GLY A 406 -5.97 -16.27 -23.10
C GLY A 406 -4.53 -15.76 -22.99
N PRO A 407 -4.22 -14.71 -23.76
CA PRO A 407 -2.87 -14.14 -23.80
C PRO A 407 -2.42 -13.55 -22.47
N GLU A 408 -3.33 -13.05 -21.64
CA GLU A 408 -3.03 -12.45 -20.36
C GLU A 408 -2.44 -13.46 -19.38
N VAL A 409 -3.08 -14.61 -19.26
CA VAL A 409 -2.60 -15.69 -18.34
C VAL A 409 -1.34 -16.34 -18.92
N ALA A 410 -1.25 -16.49 -20.25
CA ALA A 410 -0.04 -16.98 -20.90
C ALA A 410 1.17 -16.08 -20.60
N ARG A 411 1.00 -14.75 -20.63
CA ARG A 411 2.05 -13.80 -20.25
C ARG A 411 2.45 -13.95 -18.77
N VAL A 412 1.47 -14.02 -17.89
CA VAL A 412 1.74 -14.23 -16.44
C VAL A 412 2.56 -15.49 -16.22
N ARG A 413 2.19 -16.58 -16.90
CA ARG A 413 2.91 -17.87 -16.79
C ARG A 413 4.36 -17.76 -17.24
N GLU A 414 4.63 -17.06 -18.34
CA GLU A 414 5.99 -16.83 -18.83
C GLU A 414 6.78 -15.86 -17.95
N LEU A 415 6.14 -14.83 -17.40
CA LEU A 415 6.79 -13.93 -16.45
C LEU A 415 7.21 -14.68 -15.18
N MET A 416 6.37 -15.61 -14.70
CA MET A 416 6.72 -16.48 -13.56
C MET A 416 7.88 -17.44 -13.92
N TYR A 417 7.87 -18.00 -15.12
CA TYR A 417 8.97 -18.85 -15.60
C TYR A 417 10.34 -18.12 -15.57
N TRP A 418 10.35 -16.85 -15.92
CA TRP A 418 11.57 -16.02 -15.93
C TRP A 418 11.86 -15.36 -14.58
N ASN A 419 11.17 -15.71 -13.51
CA ASN A 419 11.28 -15.11 -12.17
C ASN A 419 11.08 -13.57 -12.17
N MET A 420 10.23 -13.09 -13.07
CA MET A 420 9.82 -11.69 -13.14
C MET A 420 8.56 -11.45 -12.32
N ASP A 421 8.62 -11.81 -11.03
CA ASP A 421 7.46 -11.87 -10.14
C ASP A 421 6.71 -10.54 -10.02
N ASN A 422 7.42 -9.42 -9.95
CA ASN A 422 6.78 -8.11 -9.85
C ASN A 422 5.98 -7.74 -11.11
N LEU A 423 6.50 -8.07 -12.29
CA LEU A 423 5.76 -7.89 -13.54
C LEU A 423 4.57 -8.84 -13.64
N ALA A 424 4.75 -10.09 -13.22
CA ALA A 424 3.66 -11.07 -13.16
C ALA A 424 2.52 -10.58 -12.26
N ARG A 425 2.84 -10.07 -11.08
CA ARG A 425 1.86 -9.48 -10.15
C ARG A 425 1.14 -8.28 -10.77
N SER A 426 1.88 -7.40 -11.43
CA SER A 426 1.31 -6.22 -12.08
C SER A 426 0.33 -6.61 -13.19
N GLU A 427 0.72 -7.55 -14.05
CA GLU A 427 -0.12 -8.04 -15.14
C GLU A 427 -1.35 -8.81 -14.62
N TRP A 428 -1.15 -9.70 -13.66
CA TRP A 428 -2.22 -10.44 -13.02
C TRP A 428 -3.24 -9.54 -12.33
N GLY A 429 -2.76 -8.59 -11.54
CA GLY A 429 -3.64 -7.62 -10.86
C GLY A 429 -4.46 -6.78 -11.85
N SER A 430 -3.85 -6.34 -12.95
CA SER A 430 -4.54 -5.62 -14.01
C SER A 430 -5.62 -6.47 -14.70
N TYR A 431 -5.30 -7.73 -14.98
CA TYR A 431 -6.23 -8.67 -15.59
C TYR A 431 -7.41 -8.97 -14.67
N VAL A 432 -7.14 -9.33 -13.41
CA VAL A 432 -8.19 -9.61 -12.41
C VAL A 432 -9.10 -8.40 -12.21
N ALA A 433 -8.53 -7.20 -12.12
CA ALA A 433 -9.30 -5.95 -11.94
C ALA A 433 -10.26 -5.68 -13.12
N SER A 434 -9.93 -6.15 -14.32
CA SER A 434 -10.76 -5.99 -15.52
C SER A 434 -11.93 -6.97 -15.61
N ARG A 435 -12.01 -7.94 -14.72
CA ARG A 435 -12.98 -9.04 -14.77
C ARG A 435 -14.16 -8.83 -13.81
N SER A 436 -15.26 -9.51 -14.11
CA SER A 436 -16.43 -9.57 -13.21
C SER A 436 -16.08 -10.32 -11.90
N ARG A 437 -16.88 -10.10 -10.85
CA ARG A 437 -16.65 -10.78 -9.57
C ARG A 437 -16.60 -12.31 -9.68
N PRO A 438 -17.52 -13.00 -10.38
CA PRO A 438 -17.41 -14.46 -10.55
C PRO A 438 -16.14 -14.89 -11.27
N GLU A 439 -15.67 -14.11 -12.25
CA GLU A 439 -14.42 -14.37 -12.94
C GLU A 439 -13.21 -14.12 -12.03
N GLN A 440 -13.25 -13.09 -11.19
CA GLN A 440 -12.21 -12.83 -10.18
C GLN A 440 -12.09 -13.99 -9.19
N GLU A 441 -13.21 -14.53 -8.72
CA GLU A 441 -13.26 -15.71 -7.86
C GLU A 441 -12.63 -16.93 -8.55
N ALA A 442 -12.99 -17.17 -9.81
CA ALA A 442 -12.43 -18.26 -10.61
C ALA A 442 -10.92 -18.09 -10.85
N LEU A 443 -10.45 -16.86 -11.10
CA LEU A 443 -9.01 -16.57 -11.28
C LEU A 443 -8.23 -16.74 -9.97
N ALA A 444 -8.78 -16.32 -8.84
CA ALA A 444 -8.16 -16.57 -7.54
C ALA A 444 -7.97 -18.08 -7.30
N ARG A 445 -9.02 -18.86 -7.57
CA ARG A 445 -8.96 -20.32 -7.47
C ARG A 445 -7.95 -20.93 -8.43
N TYR A 446 -7.91 -20.46 -9.67
CA TYR A 446 -6.93 -20.91 -10.66
C TYR A 446 -5.48 -20.68 -10.18
N ALA A 447 -5.17 -19.45 -9.72
CA ALA A 447 -3.85 -19.15 -9.20
C ALA A 447 -3.47 -20.04 -7.99
N PHE A 448 -4.44 -20.31 -7.11
CA PHE A 448 -4.26 -21.21 -5.98
C PHE A 448 -3.92 -22.64 -6.45
N GLU A 449 -4.65 -23.17 -7.42
CA GLU A 449 -4.43 -24.51 -7.98
C GLU A 449 -3.08 -24.62 -8.73
N GLN A 450 -2.65 -23.52 -9.39
CA GLN A 450 -1.33 -23.44 -10.01
C GLN A 450 -0.18 -23.28 -9.00
N LYS A 451 -0.49 -23.17 -7.70
CA LYS A 451 0.48 -22.87 -6.64
C LYS A 451 1.18 -21.52 -6.79
N TRP A 452 0.52 -20.60 -7.44
CA TRP A 452 0.93 -19.19 -7.51
C TRP A 452 0.43 -18.44 -6.27
N ALA A 453 1.07 -18.67 -5.15
CA ALA A 453 0.57 -18.23 -3.86
C ALA A 453 0.34 -16.71 -3.78
N ASP A 454 1.29 -15.92 -4.24
CA ASP A 454 1.19 -14.47 -4.24
C ASP A 454 0.10 -13.94 -5.19
N LEU A 455 -0.07 -14.56 -6.35
CA LEU A 455 -1.11 -14.18 -7.31
C LEU A 455 -2.51 -14.59 -6.84
N SER A 456 -2.61 -15.73 -6.14
CA SER A 456 -3.84 -16.16 -5.45
C SER A 456 -4.29 -15.12 -4.43
N VAL A 457 -3.38 -14.71 -3.55
CA VAL A 457 -3.65 -13.66 -2.55
C VAL A 457 -4.02 -12.34 -3.22
N GLN A 458 -3.26 -11.92 -4.23
CA GLN A 458 -3.51 -10.67 -4.93
C GLN A 458 -4.90 -10.64 -5.58
N ALA A 459 -5.32 -11.72 -6.20
CA ALA A 459 -6.66 -11.82 -6.79
C ALA A 459 -7.76 -11.62 -5.73
N THR A 460 -7.58 -12.18 -4.54
CA THR A 460 -8.53 -12.00 -3.44
C THR A 460 -8.56 -10.56 -2.93
N ILE A 461 -7.43 -9.88 -2.91
CA ILE A 461 -7.34 -8.47 -2.50
C ILE A 461 -8.02 -7.56 -3.54
N VAL A 462 -7.68 -7.74 -4.81
CA VAL A 462 -8.26 -6.96 -5.92
C VAL A 462 -9.78 -7.12 -6.00
N GLY A 463 -10.26 -8.36 -5.88
CA GLY A 463 -11.69 -8.68 -5.93
C GLY A 463 -12.42 -8.51 -4.59
N LYS A 464 -11.71 -8.17 -3.50
CA LYS A 464 -12.27 -8.13 -2.13
C LYS A 464 -12.98 -9.44 -1.76
N LEU A 465 -12.33 -10.56 -2.07
CA LEU A 465 -12.88 -11.92 -1.92
C LEU A 465 -12.56 -12.46 -0.52
N TRP A 466 -13.07 -11.78 0.51
CA TRP A 466 -12.63 -12.00 1.88
C TRP A 466 -13.02 -13.37 2.46
N ASP A 467 -14.07 -14.01 1.92
CA ASP A 467 -14.52 -15.33 2.37
C ASP A 467 -13.86 -16.50 1.62
N HIS A 468 -13.05 -16.21 0.60
CA HIS A 468 -12.26 -17.21 -0.13
C HIS A 468 -10.98 -17.52 0.65
N LEU A 469 -11.14 -18.27 1.74
CA LEU A 469 -10.10 -18.45 2.75
C LEU A 469 -8.87 -19.20 2.23
N GLU A 470 -9.08 -20.27 1.44
CA GLU A 470 -7.97 -21.05 0.87
C GLU A 470 -7.11 -20.18 -0.05
N GLU A 471 -7.74 -19.40 -0.90
CA GLU A 471 -7.07 -18.50 -1.85
C GLU A 471 -6.39 -17.31 -1.17
N ARG A 472 -6.93 -16.85 -0.03
CA ARG A 472 -6.34 -15.77 0.78
C ARG A 472 -5.13 -16.24 1.59
N PHE A 473 -5.14 -17.48 2.02
CA PHE A 473 -4.11 -18.06 2.89
C PHE A 473 -3.56 -19.36 2.30
N PRO A 474 -2.99 -19.32 1.10
CA PRO A 474 -2.36 -20.51 0.52
C PRO A 474 -1.18 -20.94 1.38
N VAL A 475 -1.04 -22.25 1.55
CA VAL A 475 0.10 -22.85 2.24
C VAL A 475 1.27 -22.90 1.24
N ALA A 476 2.13 -21.89 1.30
CA ALA A 476 3.26 -21.74 0.39
C ALA A 476 4.57 -22.20 1.03
N TRP A 477 5.46 -22.76 0.24
CA TRP A 477 6.75 -23.31 0.70
C TRP A 477 6.64 -24.16 1.97
N PRO A 478 5.72 -25.15 2.01
CA PRO A 478 5.43 -25.87 3.25
C PRO A 478 6.62 -26.68 3.77
N GLN A 479 7.47 -27.18 2.88
CA GLN A 479 8.64 -27.96 3.28
C GLN A 479 9.73 -27.07 3.88
N GLU A 480 9.97 -25.91 3.28
CA GLU A 480 10.96 -24.94 3.75
C GLU A 480 10.57 -24.40 5.13
N PHE A 481 9.30 -24.06 5.33
CA PHE A 481 8.78 -23.65 6.64
C PHE A 481 8.85 -24.75 7.68
N ARG A 482 8.51 -25.98 7.33
CA ARG A 482 8.63 -27.12 8.27
C ARG A 482 10.09 -27.31 8.69
N ARG A 483 11.01 -27.41 7.75
CA ARG A 483 12.44 -27.56 8.06
C ARG A 483 12.95 -26.43 8.92
N ALA A 484 12.54 -25.21 8.61
CA ALA A 484 12.99 -24.03 9.34
C ALA A 484 12.41 -23.92 10.75
N THR A 485 11.30 -24.61 11.07
CA THR A 485 10.63 -24.53 12.37
C THR A 485 10.73 -25.83 13.20
N ASP A 486 11.19 -26.94 12.62
CA ASP A 486 11.23 -28.25 13.29
C ASP A 486 12.04 -28.24 14.60
N ASP A 487 13.16 -27.52 14.63
CA ASP A 487 14.05 -27.42 15.77
C ASP A 487 13.80 -26.17 16.62
N LYS A 488 12.72 -25.43 16.32
CA LYS A 488 12.39 -24.16 16.98
C LYS A 488 11.12 -24.25 17.79
N GLY A 489 10.99 -23.38 18.76
CA GLY A 489 9.80 -23.30 19.61
C GLY A 489 8.58 -22.66 18.94
N ILE A 490 8.71 -22.15 17.73
CA ILE A 490 7.61 -21.54 16.96
C ILE A 490 6.89 -22.57 16.09
N THR A 491 5.58 -22.39 15.90
CA THR A 491 4.82 -23.24 15.00
C THR A 491 5.00 -22.81 13.54
N THR A 492 4.86 -23.76 12.62
CA THR A 492 4.87 -23.48 11.18
C THR A 492 3.77 -22.49 10.79
N SER A 493 2.56 -22.64 11.36
CA SER A 493 1.44 -21.75 11.09
C SER A 493 1.72 -20.30 11.53
N TYR A 494 2.38 -20.09 12.65
CA TYR A 494 2.77 -18.77 13.10
C TYR A 494 3.79 -18.13 12.17
N ALA A 495 4.83 -18.87 11.78
CA ALA A 495 5.82 -18.37 10.83
C ALA A 495 5.19 -18.02 9.46
N MET A 496 4.25 -18.85 8.98
CA MET A 496 3.48 -18.55 7.76
C MET A 496 2.60 -17.32 7.90
N ALA A 497 1.99 -17.11 9.05
CA ALA A 497 1.18 -15.92 9.32
C ALA A 497 2.02 -14.64 9.24
N ILE A 498 3.23 -14.65 9.79
CA ILE A 498 4.19 -13.55 9.66
C ILE A 498 4.52 -13.28 8.18
N ALA A 499 4.91 -14.30 7.43
CA ALA A 499 5.25 -14.15 6.01
C ALA A 499 4.06 -13.64 5.18
N ARG A 500 2.86 -14.15 5.44
CA ARG A 500 1.62 -13.69 4.80
C ARG A 500 1.36 -12.21 5.07
N GLN A 501 1.55 -11.76 6.30
CA GLN A 501 1.40 -10.35 6.67
C GLN A 501 2.48 -9.47 6.02
N GLU A 502 3.71 -9.93 5.98
CA GLU A 502 4.86 -9.14 5.53
C GLU A 502 4.89 -8.94 4.01
N SER A 503 4.63 -9.99 3.24
CA SER A 503 4.84 -9.96 1.79
C SER A 503 3.62 -10.36 0.95
N ALA A 504 2.55 -10.84 1.56
CA ALA A 504 1.46 -11.50 0.84
C ALA A 504 1.98 -12.59 -0.13
N TRP A 505 3.04 -13.30 0.28
CA TRP A 505 3.73 -14.35 -0.46
C TRP A 505 4.51 -13.88 -1.69
N ASN A 506 4.81 -12.58 -1.81
CA ASN A 506 5.67 -12.08 -2.88
C ASN A 506 7.16 -12.24 -2.48
N PRO A 507 7.91 -13.17 -3.09
CA PRO A 507 9.32 -13.39 -2.75
C PRO A 507 10.23 -12.21 -3.15
N LYS A 508 9.77 -11.33 -4.03
CA LYS A 508 10.49 -10.14 -4.50
C LYS A 508 10.04 -8.86 -3.81
N ALA A 509 9.24 -8.97 -2.76
CA ALA A 509 8.79 -7.80 -2.01
C ALA A 509 9.98 -7.06 -1.39
N GLN A 510 9.97 -5.73 -1.51
CA GLN A 510 10.96 -4.86 -0.89
C GLN A 510 10.28 -3.59 -0.39
N SER A 511 10.51 -3.25 0.87
CA SER A 511 9.99 -2.01 1.45
C SER A 511 10.87 -0.81 1.07
N PRO A 512 10.35 0.42 1.18
CA PRO A 512 11.14 1.64 0.93
C PRO A 512 12.40 1.76 1.80
N VAL A 513 12.41 1.11 2.96
CA VAL A 513 13.53 1.13 3.91
C VAL A 513 14.44 -0.09 3.80
N GLY A 514 14.19 -0.99 2.84
CA GLY A 514 15.06 -2.11 2.52
C GLY A 514 14.69 -3.46 3.14
N ALA A 515 13.54 -3.59 3.81
CA ALA A 515 13.05 -4.91 4.23
C ALA A 515 12.76 -5.77 3.00
N THR A 516 13.24 -7.01 2.97
CA THR A 516 13.33 -7.79 1.73
C THR A 516 12.75 -9.18 1.87
N GLY A 517 12.02 -9.62 0.84
CA GLY A 517 11.58 -10.99 0.63
C GLY A 517 10.34 -11.40 1.43
N LEU A 518 10.10 -12.71 1.51
CA LEU A 518 8.88 -13.29 2.08
C LEU A 518 8.58 -12.84 3.50
N MET A 519 9.58 -12.80 4.36
CA MET A 519 9.45 -12.41 5.77
C MET A 519 9.94 -10.98 6.05
N GLN A 520 10.22 -10.20 5.00
CA GLN A 520 10.63 -8.80 5.09
C GLN A 520 11.76 -8.57 6.09
N VAL A 521 12.88 -9.26 5.88
CA VAL A 521 14.05 -9.16 6.73
C VAL A 521 14.89 -7.97 6.32
N MET A 522 15.25 -7.12 7.29
CA MET A 522 16.20 -6.04 7.07
C MET A 522 17.62 -6.60 6.90
N PRO A 523 18.46 -6.05 5.99
CA PRO A 523 19.82 -6.55 5.77
C PRO A 523 20.67 -6.63 7.04
N ARG A 524 20.55 -5.65 7.90
CA ARG A 524 21.28 -5.61 9.19
C ARG A 524 20.78 -6.71 10.14
N THR A 525 19.48 -6.93 10.20
CA THR A 525 18.88 -8.01 10.99
C THR A 525 19.31 -9.37 10.46
N ALA A 526 19.36 -9.54 9.13
CA ALA A 526 19.83 -10.78 8.50
C ALA A 526 21.25 -11.09 8.89
N GLN A 527 22.15 -10.12 8.79
CA GLN A 527 23.57 -10.29 9.16
C GLN A 527 23.73 -10.70 10.62
N HIS A 528 23.05 -10.03 11.52
CA HIS A 528 23.07 -10.35 12.95
C HIS A 528 22.52 -11.75 13.24
N THR A 529 21.40 -12.11 12.62
CA THR A 529 20.74 -13.41 12.80
C THR A 529 21.61 -14.55 12.27
N VAL A 530 22.23 -14.37 11.11
CA VAL A 530 23.16 -15.34 10.53
C VAL A 530 24.34 -15.62 11.47
N GLN A 531 24.89 -14.59 12.09
CA GLN A 531 25.96 -14.74 13.08
C GLN A 531 25.47 -15.46 14.35
N MET A 532 24.32 -15.07 14.87
CA MET A 532 23.74 -15.64 16.09
C MET A 532 23.42 -17.13 15.95
N TYR A 533 22.88 -17.54 14.82
CA TYR A 533 22.43 -18.91 14.55
C TYR A 533 23.43 -19.74 13.72
N ASN A 534 24.59 -19.18 13.38
CA ASN A 534 25.60 -19.84 12.55
C ASN A 534 25.04 -20.37 11.23
N ILE A 535 24.25 -19.57 10.53
CA ILE A 535 23.61 -19.94 9.27
C ILE A 535 24.65 -19.91 8.15
N PRO A 536 24.94 -21.04 7.48
CA PRO A 536 25.97 -21.09 6.45
C PRO A 536 25.50 -20.51 5.13
N GLY A 537 26.46 -20.04 4.31
CA GLY A 537 26.23 -19.70 2.90
C GLY A 537 25.62 -18.31 2.65
N TYR A 538 25.36 -17.52 3.69
CA TYR A 538 24.87 -16.17 3.51
C TYR A 538 26.06 -15.20 3.28
N VAL A 539 26.02 -14.50 2.13
CA VAL A 539 27.09 -13.56 1.74
C VAL A 539 26.60 -12.13 1.56
N GLY A 540 25.29 -11.90 1.41
CA GLY A 540 24.77 -10.55 1.26
C GLY A 540 23.27 -10.44 1.03
N PRO A 541 22.76 -9.18 1.03
CA PRO A 541 21.31 -8.89 1.02
C PRO A 541 20.56 -9.40 -0.21
N SER A 542 21.22 -9.58 -1.36
CA SER A 542 20.58 -10.10 -2.57
C SER A 542 20.00 -11.51 -2.39
N GLN A 543 20.57 -12.29 -1.48
CA GLN A 543 20.08 -13.63 -1.15
C GLN A 543 18.75 -13.62 -0.39
N LEU A 544 18.34 -12.49 0.16
CA LEU A 544 17.06 -12.36 0.85
C LEU A 544 15.84 -12.46 -0.10
N PHE A 545 16.06 -12.36 -1.41
CA PHE A 545 15.04 -12.64 -2.42
C PHE A 545 14.85 -14.14 -2.67
N ASP A 546 15.79 -14.98 -2.25
CA ASP A 546 15.62 -16.43 -2.31
C ASP A 546 14.71 -16.90 -1.18
N PRO A 547 13.60 -17.62 -1.51
CA PRO A 547 12.63 -18.05 -0.51
C PRO A 547 13.22 -18.89 0.61
N GLN A 548 14.06 -19.86 0.29
CA GLN A 548 14.65 -20.74 1.29
C GLN A 548 15.55 -19.97 2.27
N THR A 549 16.41 -19.11 1.75
CA THR A 549 17.30 -18.27 2.57
C THR A 549 16.50 -17.32 3.45
N ASN A 550 15.49 -16.67 2.88
CA ASN A 550 14.63 -15.72 3.60
C ASN A 550 13.85 -16.40 4.72
N ILE A 551 13.25 -17.56 4.46
CA ILE A 551 12.51 -18.35 5.45
C ILE A 551 13.44 -18.80 6.58
N THR A 552 14.63 -19.29 6.27
CA THR A 552 15.62 -19.73 7.27
C THR A 552 16.00 -18.59 8.20
N ILE A 553 16.37 -17.44 7.66
CA ILE A 553 16.79 -16.26 8.44
C ILE A 553 15.59 -15.65 9.18
N GLY A 554 14.46 -15.47 8.50
CA GLY A 554 13.26 -14.87 9.07
C GLY A 554 12.68 -15.67 10.23
N THR A 555 12.62 -16.98 10.11
CA THR A 555 12.15 -17.87 11.20
C THR A 555 13.12 -17.90 12.37
N SER A 556 14.42 -17.83 12.12
CA SER A 556 15.44 -17.74 13.17
C SER A 556 15.31 -16.43 13.95
N TYR A 557 15.12 -15.32 13.26
CA TYR A 557 14.87 -14.03 13.92
C TYR A 557 13.56 -14.03 14.70
N LEU A 558 12.49 -14.58 14.11
CA LEU A 558 11.20 -14.72 14.79
C LEU A 558 11.34 -15.54 16.08
N GLU A 559 12.06 -16.64 16.03
CA GLU A 559 12.32 -17.45 17.22
C GLU A 559 13.10 -16.65 18.28
N SER A 560 14.10 -15.88 17.88
CA SER A 560 14.90 -15.09 18.84
C SER A 560 14.02 -14.13 19.64
N VAL A 561 13.10 -13.42 18.99
CA VAL A 561 12.16 -12.52 19.69
C VAL A 561 11.07 -13.30 20.44
N TYR A 562 10.66 -14.44 19.93
CA TYR A 562 9.72 -15.34 20.60
C TYR A 562 10.27 -15.85 21.94
N GLN A 563 11.51 -16.30 21.96
CA GLN A 563 12.18 -16.72 23.19
C GLN A 563 12.41 -15.54 24.14
N GLN A 564 12.84 -14.40 23.61
CA GLN A 564 13.07 -13.19 24.42
C GLN A 564 11.82 -12.77 25.19
N PHE A 565 10.64 -12.93 24.61
CA PHE A 565 9.36 -12.53 25.23
C PHE A 565 8.57 -13.72 25.80
N GLY A 566 9.24 -14.77 26.24
CA GLY A 566 8.63 -15.86 26.99
C GLY A 566 7.65 -16.71 26.19
N ARG A 567 7.92 -16.92 24.90
CA ARG A 567 7.08 -17.69 23.96
C ARG A 567 5.67 -17.12 23.81
N ASN A 568 5.59 -15.82 23.70
CA ASN A 568 4.34 -15.08 23.56
C ASN A 568 4.25 -14.49 22.14
N ARG A 569 3.22 -14.89 21.37
CA ARG A 569 3.04 -14.43 19.98
C ARG A 569 2.61 -12.97 19.88
N ILE A 570 1.91 -12.45 20.87
CA ILE A 570 1.53 -11.03 20.91
C ILE A 570 2.79 -10.18 20.95
N LEU A 571 3.66 -10.45 21.88
CA LEU A 571 4.87 -9.67 22.12
C LEU A 571 5.92 -9.89 21.01
N SER A 572 6.08 -11.13 20.56
CA SER A 572 7.03 -11.44 19.49
C SER A 572 6.60 -10.87 18.14
N SER A 573 5.31 -10.87 17.84
CA SER A 573 4.79 -10.22 16.63
C SER A 573 5.01 -8.71 16.66
N ALA A 574 4.71 -8.08 17.78
CA ALA A 574 4.98 -6.65 17.99
C ALA A 574 6.48 -6.33 17.88
N ALA A 575 7.34 -7.17 18.45
CA ALA A 575 8.79 -7.02 18.38
C ALA A 575 9.34 -7.24 16.97
N TYR A 576 8.79 -8.18 16.22
CA TYR A 576 9.17 -8.43 14.84
C TYR A 576 8.95 -7.18 13.95
N ASN A 577 7.82 -6.50 14.13
CA ASN A 577 7.45 -5.30 13.38
C ASN A 577 8.11 -4.02 13.91
N ALA A 578 8.04 -3.77 15.23
CA ALA A 578 8.44 -2.50 15.83
C ALA A 578 9.80 -2.53 16.54
N GLY A 579 10.37 -3.71 16.73
CA GLY A 579 11.61 -3.93 17.47
C GLY A 579 11.38 -4.26 18.95
N PRO A 580 12.29 -5.05 19.55
CA PRO A 580 12.15 -5.51 20.95
C PRO A 580 12.15 -4.37 21.98
N SER A 581 12.94 -3.33 21.75
CA SER A 581 13.08 -2.20 22.67
C SER A 581 11.75 -1.48 22.91
N ARG A 582 10.98 -1.25 21.87
CA ARG A 582 9.65 -0.60 21.98
C ARG A 582 8.67 -1.47 22.75
N VAL A 583 8.68 -2.78 22.49
CA VAL A 583 7.81 -3.72 23.22
C VAL A 583 8.14 -3.73 24.70
N ASN A 584 9.41 -3.72 25.08
CA ASN A 584 9.83 -3.60 26.48
C ASN A 584 9.32 -2.30 27.12
N THR A 585 9.37 -1.19 26.40
CA THR A 585 8.82 0.10 26.87
C THR A 585 7.32 -0.01 27.10
N TRP A 586 6.57 -0.59 26.18
CA TRP A 586 5.12 -0.75 26.30
C TRP A 586 4.73 -1.66 27.46
N LEU A 587 5.45 -2.75 27.66
CA LEU A 587 5.27 -3.64 28.81
C LEU A 587 5.59 -2.92 30.13
N GLY A 588 6.64 -2.11 30.16
CA GLY A 588 7.00 -1.30 31.33
C GLY A 588 5.90 -0.30 31.68
N ASN A 589 5.27 0.31 30.69
CA ASN A 589 4.19 1.28 30.89
C ASN A 589 2.92 0.62 31.43
N SER A 590 2.55 -0.55 30.95
CA SER A 590 1.37 -1.29 31.42
C SER A 590 1.62 -2.04 32.72
N ALA A 591 2.87 -2.44 32.98
CA ALA A 591 3.35 -2.98 34.27
C ALA A 591 2.51 -4.14 34.85
N GLY A 592 2.06 -5.06 34.00
CA GLY A 592 1.27 -6.22 34.42
C GLY A 592 -0.17 -5.92 34.84
N ARG A 593 -0.70 -4.74 34.55
CA ARG A 593 -2.03 -4.32 34.99
C ARG A 593 -3.18 -4.74 34.09
N ILE A 594 -2.89 -5.06 32.82
CA ILE A 594 -3.91 -5.18 31.78
C ILE A 594 -3.97 -6.58 31.17
N ASP A 595 -5.12 -6.89 30.59
CA ASP A 595 -5.34 -8.13 29.86
C ASP A 595 -4.69 -8.07 28.45
N PRO A 596 -4.57 -9.21 27.73
CA PRO A 596 -3.91 -9.26 26.44
C PRO A 596 -4.57 -8.39 25.35
N VAL A 597 -5.90 -8.33 25.34
CA VAL A 597 -6.63 -7.57 24.31
C VAL A 597 -6.47 -6.06 24.56
N ALA A 598 -6.48 -5.63 25.83
CA ALA A 598 -6.18 -4.26 26.21
C ALA A 598 -4.74 -3.89 25.83
N PHE A 599 -3.78 -4.79 26.03
CA PHE A 599 -2.39 -4.55 25.62
C PHE A 599 -2.28 -4.34 24.11
N ILE A 600 -2.87 -5.22 23.31
CA ILE A 600 -2.85 -5.11 21.84
C ILE A 600 -3.46 -3.79 21.41
N GLU A 601 -4.65 -3.45 21.93
CA GLU A 601 -5.35 -2.21 21.54
C GLU A 601 -4.58 -0.95 21.96
N SER A 602 -3.85 -1.01 23.07
CA SER A 602 -3.07 0.12 23.59
C SER A 602 -1.72 0.33 22.90
N ILE A 603 -1.31 -0.56 21.99
CA ILE A 603 -0.06 -0.37 21.22
C ILE A 603 -0.11 1.00 20.55
N PRO A 604 0.86 1.91 20.81
CA PRO A 604 0.79 3.28 20.31
C PRO A 604 0.90 3.41 18.79
N PHE A 605 1.62 2.49 18.16
CA PHE A 605 1.81 2.48 16.72
C PHE A 605 0.64 1.77 16.02
N SER A 606 -0.11 2.53 15.24
CA SER A 606 -1.26 2.00 14.48
C SER A 606 -0.87 0.84 13.58
N GLU A 607 0.27 0.92 12.90
CA GLU A 607 0.80 -0.15 12.07
C GLU A 607 1.05 -1.42 12.89
N THR A 608 1.77 -1.32 13.98
CA THR A 608 2.11 -2.48 14.83
C THR A 608 0.86 -3.08 15.47
N ARG A 609 -0.07 -2.24 15.91
CA ARG A 609 -1.36 -2.69 16.46
C ARG A 609 -2.14 -3.53 15.45
N GLY A 610 -2.28 -3.06 14.22
CA GLY A 610 -2.90 -3.80 13.13
C GLY A 610 -2.13 -5.06 12.74
N TYR A 611 -0.82 -4.99 12.73
CA TYR A 611 0.08 -6.10 12.45
C TYR A 611 -0.14 -7.27 13.42
N VAL A 612 -0.14 -7.01 14.69
CA VAL A 612 -0.35 -8.04 15.72
C VAL A 612 -1.73 -8.70 15.58
N LYS A 613 -2.77 -7.90 15.40
CA LYS A 613 -4.14 -8.40 15.16
C LYS A 613 -4.20 -9.31 13.94
N ASN A 614 -3.61 -8.88 12.83
CA ASN A 614 -3.60 -9.63 11.58
C ASN A 614 -2.83 -10.95 11.72
N VAL A 615 -1.63 -10.92 12.29
CA VAL A 615 -0.81 -12.13 12.45
C VAL A 615 -1.53 -13.18 13.29
N LEU A 616 -2.15 -12.79 14.39
CA LEU A 616 -2.90 -13.71 15.25
C LEU A 616 -4.11 -14.30 14.52
N ALA A 617 -4.86 -13.49 13.78
CA ALA A 617 -5.98 -13.95 12.97
C ALA A 617 -5.51 -14.88 11.84
N TYR A 618 -4.42 -14.55 11.17
CA TYR A 618 -3.85 -15.36 10.08
C TYR A 618 -3.32 -16.70 10.58
N ASP A 619 -2.69 -16.72 11.75
CA ASP A 619 -2.30 -17.98 12.40
C ASP A 619 -3.52 -18.87 12.68
N ALA A 620 -4.61 -18.31 13.18
CA ALA A 620 -5.85 -19.04 13.40
C ALA A 620 -6.42 -19.59 12.07
N PHE A 621 -6.39 -18.85 11.00
CA PHE A 621 -6.82 -19.31 9.68
C PHE A 621 -5.92 -20.43 9.14
N TYR A 622 -4.60 -20.30 9.25
CA TYR A 622 -3.68 -21.38 8.84
C TYR A 622 -3.88 -22.65 9.66
N ARG A 623 -4.11 -22.54 10.95
CA ARG A 623 -4.44 -23.70 11.79
C ARG A 623 -5.74 -24.37 11.37
N TYR A 624 -6.77 -23.59 11.07
CA TYR A 624 -8.03 -24.11 10.55
C TYR A 624 -7.83 -24.85 9.22
N LEU A 625 -7.12 -24.25 8.26
CA LEU A 625 -6.85 -24.82 6.94
C LEU A 625 -5.97 -26.08 7.00
N THR A 626 -5.16 -26.23 8.03
CA THR A 626 -4.30 -27.41 8.26
C THR A 626 -4.91 -28.41 9.25
N HIS A 627 -6.22 -28.31 9.49
CA HIS A 627 -7.00 -29.20 10.36
C HIS A 627 -6.51 -29.27 11.81
N ARG A 628 -5.98 -28.16 12.32
CA ARG A 628 -5.56 -27.96 13.71
C ARG A 628 -6.17 -26.71 14.31
N PRO A 629 -7.51 -26.56 14.27
CA PRO A 629 -8.16 -25.35 14.76
C PRO A 629 -7.82 -25.11 16.23
N ALA A 630 -7.62 -23.84 16.55
CA ALA A 630 -7.31 -23.40 17.90
C ALA A 630 -7.92 -22.03 18.17
N LYS A 631 -8.05 -21.67 19.42
CA LYS A 631 -8.41 -20.33 19.85
C LYS A 631 -7.40 -19.32 19.30
N VAL A 632 -7.84 -18.09 19.07
CA VAL A 632 -6.97 -17.04 18.53
C VAL A 632 -5.81 -16.70 19.46
N LEU A 633 -6.02 -16.73 20.75
CA LEU A 633 -4.97 -16.64 21.77
C LEU A 633 -4.83 -17.97 22.51
N THR A 634 -3.60 -18.38 22.80
CA THR A 634 -3.35 -19.55 23.65
C THR A 634 -3.83 -19.25 25.08
N ASP A 635 -4.04 -20.30 25.88
CA ASP A 635 -4.43 -20.12 27.28
C ASP A 635 -3.37 -19.32 28.06
N ALA A 636 -2.08 -19.54 27.78
CA ALA A 636 -1.00 -18.77 28.40
C ALA A 636 -1.03 -17.28 28.00
N GLU A 637 -1.27 -16.98 26.72
CA GLU A 637 -1.40 -15.60 26.23
C GLU A 637 -2.64 -14.92 26.81
N TRP A 638 -3.75 -15.64 26.90
CA TRP A 638 -5.01 -15.14 27.42
C TRP A 638 -4.96 -14.81 28.92
N GLN A 639 -4.32 -15.66 29.69
CA GLN A 639 -4.26 -15.53 31.15
C GLN A 639 -3.17 -14.59 31.64
N ARG A 640 -2.14 -14.36 30.83
CA ARG A 640 -1.05 -13.45 31.20
C ARG A 640 -1.56 -12.03 31.38
N ARG A 641 -0.97 -11.35 32.38
CA ARG A 641 -1.14 -9.90 32.57
C ARG A 641 0.05 -9.16 31.94
N TYR A 642 -0.26 -8.09 31.27
CA TYR A 642 0.72 -7.33 30.50
C TYR A 642 0.98 -5.96 31.10
#